data_97ff76978fd295b95b5cbb777654dc71
#
_entry.id   97ff76978fd295b95b5cbb777654dc71
#
_cell.length_a   1.000
_cell.length_b   1.000
_cell.length_c   1.000
_cell.angle_alpha   90.00
_cell.angle_beta   90.00
_cell.angle_gamma   90.00
#
_symmetry.space_group_name_H-M   'P 1'
#
loop_
_entity.id
_entity.type
_entity.pdbx_description
1 polymer ?
#
loop_
_entity_poly.entity_id
_entity_poly.type
_entity_poly.pdbx_seq_one_letter_code
_entity_poly.pdbx_strand_id
1 'polypeptide(L)'
;MEKKHQYQGLTKQEVEESRRLHGENILTPPEKASLWSQFLEKFNDPIIKILLVAWFLSMIIAGVHCWGPEAKGFTAFLEPIGIFFAIMLASCVGFFFEVKANRAFNVLNTVNDDIFVKVIREGNICQIPRKEVVVGDIVVLETGEEVPADGHLLEAISLQINESTLTGEPIISKTTNEADFDEEATYPSNVVMRGTTVVDGHGVMAVEKVGDETGYGKVYEGSQIENNIDTPLQMQLAGLAKVISKAGYAIAAITFIALLTKVLLSSSGMPVMDLISHILNIFMVAVTLIVVSVPEGLPMSVTLSLALSMNRMLKTNNLVRKMHACETMGATTVICTDKTGTLTQNQMQVYQTNFYNLKDQKLVDDELSVLIKEGISVNSTAFLDFSEEKIKTLGNPTEAALLLWLNSQHQNYLEIRENDRILDQLTFSTERKYMATVVQSSLLGKRVLYVKGAPEIVLANSNRVAIDGTYKPVEECKASIEKQLLDYQNQAMRTLGFAYQILEDGQDATFFVNGRLHKTDLTYLGIVAISDPVRADVPAAVQSCLDAGIDIKIVTGDTPGTAKEIGRQIGTWKTGDTERNIITGPGFEALTDEEALDRVLDLKIMCRARPTDKQRLVQLLQQKGAVVAVTGDGTNDAPALKAAQVGLSMGDGTSVAKEASDITIIDNSFSSITRAVMWGRSLYRNIQKFLLFQLTINVAACLIVLLGSLLGTESPLTITQMLWVNLIMDTFAAGALASLPPNERVMKDKPRRSGKDGDFIITRPMAYNIFGVGFAFVIVLMGLLLHFHAQDGLTPHDLSWFFSFFVMLQFWNMFNAKAFMEDRSAFANLKESKSFLMVALLIIAGQYLIVTFGGEMFSVVPLSWKDWGTIIGSTSLVLWIGEIGRL
;
A
#
# COMPACT_ATOMS: atom_id res chain seq x y z
N MET A 1 16.97 24.52 33.19
CA MET A 1 17.53 23.33 33.88
C MET A 1 16.94 22.14 33.15
N GLU A 2 17.74 21.49 32.31
CA GLU A 2 17.38 20.18 31.82
C GLU A 2 17.09 19.27 33.00
N LYS A 3 15.86 18.74 33.10
CA LYS A 3 15.62 17.62 34.01
C LYS A 3 16.51 16.49 33.51
N LYS A 4 17.70 16.32 34.12
CA LYS A 4 18.45 15.08 33.96
C LYS A 4 17.48 13.95 34.27
N HIS A 5 17.19 13.11 33.29
CA HIS A 5 16.41 11.90 33.52
C HIS A 5 17.06 11.12 34.67
N GLN A 6 16.25 10.47 35.47
CA GLN A 6 16.68 9.64 36.60
C GLN A 6 17.63 8.53 36.14
N TYR A 7 17.61 8.19 34.86
CA TYR A 7 18.41 7.15 34.21
C TYR A 7 19.44 7.77 33.26
N GLN A 8 20.70 7.32 33.37
CA GLN A 8 21.78 7.76 32.47
C GLN A 8 21.80 7.02 31.14
N GLY A 9 21.36 5.74 31.11
CA GLY A 9 21.47 4.91 29.93
C GLY A 9 22.90 4.64 29.49
N LEU A 10 23.04 3.93 28.34
CA LEU A 10 24.35 3.52 27.81
C LEU A 10 25.07 4.68 27.13
N THR A 11 26.40 4.67 27.21
CA THR A 11 27.29 5.50 26.39
C THR A 11 27.50 4.89 25.00
N LYS A 12 27.98 5.67 24.04
CA LYS A 12 28.28 5.16 22.69
C LYS A 12 29.23 3.94 22.67
N GLN A 13 30.20 3.93 23.54
CA GLN A 13 31.17 2.81 23.65
C GLN A 13 30.50 1.56 24.20
N GLU A 14 29.69 1.68 25.25
CA GLU A 14 28.90 0.57 25.81
C GLU A 14 27.87 0.00 24.83
N VAL A 15 27.25 0.85 24.00
CA VAL A 15 26.35 0.41 22.92
C VAL A 15 27.11 -0.46 21.89
N GLU A 16 28.30 -0.05 21.48
CA GLU A 16 29.11 -0.84 20.51
C GLU A 16 29.58 -2.16 21.13
N GLU A 17 29.97 -2.14 22.41
CA GLU A 17 30.37 -3.33 23.14
C GLU A 17 29.20 -4.31 23.33
N SER A 18 28.03 -3.81 23.73
CA SER A 18 26.82 -4.62 23.87
C SER A 18 26.39 -5.22 22.51
N ARG A 19 26.48 -4.46 21.43
CA ARG A 19 26.18 -4.94 20.07
C ARG A 19 27.13 -6.08 19.66
N ARG A 20 28.40 -5.98 20.01
CA ARG A 20 29.39 -7.04 19.73
C ARG A 20 29.14 -8.30 20.53
N LEU A 21 28.69 -8.18 21.80
CA LEU A 21 28.48 -9.32 22.71
C LEU A 21 27.14 -10.02 22.47
N HIS A 22 26.08 -9.27 22.24
CA HIS A 22 24.70 -9.77 22.22
C HIS A 22 24.04 -9.68 20.84
N GLY A 23 24.72 -9.09 19.83
CA GLY A 23 24.17 -8.92 18.49
C GLY A 23 23.25 -7.71 18.34
N GLU A 24 22.59 -7.64 17.19
CA GLU A 24 21.60 -6.62 16.84
C GLU A 24 20.17 -7.12 17.12
N ASN A 25 19.24 -6.20 17.31
CA ASN A 25 17.84 -6.55 17.56
C ASN A 25 17.08 -6.90 16.26
N ILE A 26 17.66 -7.83 15.49
CA ILE A 26 17.13 -8.32 14.21
C ILE A 26 16.69 -9.78 14.41
N LEU A 27 15.53 -10.11 13.88
CA LEU A 27 15.09 -11.50 13.77
C LEU A 27 15.71 -12.10 12.51
N THR A 28 16.42 -13.20 12.68
CA THR A 28 17.03 -13.91 11.56
C THR A 28 15.94 -14.61 10.75
N PRO A 29 15.74 -14.25 9.47
CA PRO A 29 14.81 -15.01 8.63
C PRO A 29 15.32 -16.44 8.53
N PRO A 30 14.45 -17.48 8.49
CA PRO A 30 14.89 -18.84 8.33
C PRO A 30 15.71 -19.00 7.05
N GLU A 31 16.61 -19.96 7.09
CA GLU A 31 17.44 -20.31 5.94
C GLU A 31 16.52 -20.64 4.75
N LYS A 32 16.57 -19.79 3.75
CA LYS A 32 15.90 -20.06 2.48
C LYS A 32 16.58 -21.28 1.85
N ALA A 33 15.78 -22.17 1.28
CA ALA A 33 16.29 -23.27 0.47
C ALA A 33 17.34 -22.74 -0.52
N SER A 34 18.45 -23.44 -0.71
CA SER A 34 19.51 -22.98 -1.61
C SER A 34 18.94 -22.66 -3.00
N LEU A 35 19.52 -21.70 -3.71
CA LEU A 35 19.07 -21.33 -5.06
C LEU A 35 19.04 -22.55 -5.99
N TRP A 36 19.93 -23.52 -5.77
CA TRP A 36 19.97 -24.77 -6.52
C TRP A 36 18.77 -25.68 -6.20
N SER A 37 18.38 -25.79 -4.94
CA SER A 37 17.18 -26.55 -4.55
C SER A 37 15.91 -25.92 -5.14
N GLN A 38 15.77 -24.58 -5.08
CA GLN A 38 14.65 -23.85 -5.70
C GLN A 38 14.61 -24.05 -7.23
N PHE A 39 15.77 -24.06 -7.89
CA PHE A 39 15.84 -24.33 -9.32
C PHE A 39 15.40 -25.77 -9.64
N LEU A 40 15.85 -26.76 -8.87
CA LEU A 40 15.45 -28.16 -9.07
C LEU A 40 13.94 -28.39 -8.81
N GLU A 41 13.35 -27.62 -7.93
CA GLU A 41 11.92 -27.68 -7.65
C GLU A 41 11.07 -27.32 -8.89
N LYS A 42 11.60 -26.50 -9.83
CA LYS A 42 10.94 -26.18 -11.10
C LYS A 42 10.66 -27.43 -11.95
N PHE A 43 11.48 -28.46 -11.84
CA PHE A 43 11.27 -29.71 -12.58
C PHE A 43 10.14 -30.57 -12.00
N ASN A 44 9.53 -30.16 -10.89
CA ASN A 44 8.31 -30.77 -10.38
C ASN A 44 7.03 -30.28 -11.08
N ASP A 45 7.12 -29.22 -11.89
CA ASP A 45 6.01 -28.71 -12.68
C ASP A 45 5.46 -29.81 -13.60
N PRO A 46 4.12 -30.05 -13.63
CA PRO A 46 3.50 -31.06 -14.46
C PRO A 46 3.84 -30.91 -15.96
N ILE A 47 3.97 -29.68 -16.44
CA ILE A 47 4.23 -29.39 -17.86
C ILE A 47 5.67 -29.73 -18.22
N ILE A 48 6.62 -29.35 -17.37
CA ILE A 48 8.03 -29.70 -17.54
C ILE A 48 8.19 -31.22 -17.52
N LYS A 49 7.45 -31.94 -16.66
CA LYS A 49 7.42 -33.41 -16.68
C LYS A 49 6.92 -33.98 -18.02
N ILE A 50 5.85 -33.41 -18.56
CA ILE A 50 5.32 -33.80 -19.89
C ILE A 50 6.38 -33.55 -21.00
N LEU A 51 7.02 -32.38 -20.95
CA LEU A 51 8.09 -32.04 -21.90
C LEU A 51 9.31 -32.97 -21.76
N LEU A 52 9.69 -33.37 -20.54
CA LEU A 52 10.74 -34.34 -20.31
C LEU A 52 10.38 -35.72 -20.88
N VAL A 53 9.12 -36.15 -20.76
CA VAL A 53 8.62 -37.37 -21.41
C VAL A 53 8.68 -37.24 -22.93
N ALA A 54 8.25 -36.10 -23.48
CA ALA A 54 8.35 -35.83 -24.90
C ALA A 54 9.80 -35.82 -25.40
N TRP A 55 10.71 -35.21 -24.63
CA TRP A 55 12.15 -35.25 -24.92
C TRP A 55 12.70 -36.68 -24.94
N PHE A 56 12.34 -37.49 -23.94
CA PHE A 56 12.77 -38.89 -23.88
C PHE A 56 12.26 -39.70 -25.08
N LEU A 57 10.98 -39.49 -25.44
CA LEU A 57 10.43 -40.16 -26.65
C LEU A 57 11.08 -39.68 -27.94
N SER A 58 11.37 -38.39 -28.06
CA SER A 58 12.11 -37.82 -29.21
C SER A 58 13.52 -38.40 -29.30
N MET A 59 14.18 -38.65 -28.16
CA MET A 59 15.49 -39.38 -28.13
C MET A 59 15.37 -40.81 -28.66
N ILE A 60 14.30 -41.53 -28.33
CA ILE A 60 14.05 -42.89 -28.86
C ILE A 60 13.84 -42.84 -30.38
N ILE A 61 13.03 -41.87 -30.87
CA ILE A 61 12.79 -41.68 -32.31
C ILE A 61 14.12 -41.38 -33.01
N ALA A 62 14.92 -40.48 -32.48
CA ALA A 62 16.24 -40.13 -33.00
C ALA A 62 17.19 -41.34 -33.04
N GLY A 63 17.16 -42.20 -32.04
CA GLY A 63 17.91 -43.46 -32.02
C GLY A 63 17.49 -44.42 -33.12
N VAL A 64 16.20 -44.59 -33.34
CA VAL A 64 15.65 -45.39 -34.43
C VAL A 64 16.09 -44.86 -35.80
N HIS A 65 16.02 -43.55 -36.03
CA HIS A 65 16.46 -42.91 -37.28
C HIS A 65 17.97 -42.86 -37.46
N CYS A 66 18.76 -42.90 -36.38
CA CYS A 66 20.23 -42.94 -36.45
C CYS A 66 20.75 -44.30 -36.96
N TRP A 67 20.12 -45.40 -36.50
CA TRP A 67 20.55 -46.77 -36.81
C TRP A 67 19.59 -47.55 -37.71
N GLY A 68 18.53 -46.91 -38.24
CA GLY A 68 17.56 -47.52 -39.14
C GLY A 68 18.01 -47.57 -40.60
N PRO A 69 17.17 -48.11 -41.50
CA PRO A 69 17.50 -48.26 -42.93
C PRO A 69 17.78 -46.95 -43.67
N GLU A 70 17.23 -45.81 -43.18
CA GLU A 70 17.46 -44.46 -43.70
C GLU A 70 18.36 -43.68 -42.75
N ALA A 71 19.57 -44.15 -42.49
CA ALA A 71 20.46 -43.55 -41.47
C ALA A 71 20.74 -42.08 -41.73
N LYS A 72 20.07 -41.20 -40.96
CA LYS A 72 20.33 -39.75 -40.89
C LYS A 72 21.59 -39.43 -40.07
N GLY A 73 22.23 -40.42 -39.46
CA GLY A 73 23.40 -40.24 -38.62
C GLY A 73 23.12 -39.44 -37.34
N PHE A 74 24.14 -38.84 -36.77
CA PHE A 74 24.02 -38.08 -35.52
C PHE A 74 23.16 -36.80 -35.62
N THR A 75 22.83 -36.32 -36.83
CA THR A 75 21.96 -35.16 -37.04
C THR A 75 20.55 -35.41 -36.53
N ALA A 76 20.08 -36.66 -36.48
CA ALA A 76 18.78 -37.02 -35.89
C ALA A 76 18.63 -36.62 -34.41
N PHE A 77 19.73 -36.44 -33.66
CA PHE A 77 19.69 -36.02 -32.25
C PHE A 77 19.62 -34.52 -32.06
N LEU A 78 19.72 -33.69 -33.11
CA LEU A 78 19.66 -32.24 -32.99
C LEU A 78 18.31 -31.75 -32.48
N GLU A 79 17.20 -32.36 -32.93
CA GLU A 79 15.84 -32.00 -32.47
C GLU A 79 15.64 -32.31 -30.97
N PRO A 80 15.92 -33.54 -30.45
CA PRO A 80 15.90 -33.81 -29.00
C PRO A 80 16.81 -32.90 -28.18
N ILE A 81 18.01 -32.57 -28.66
CA ILE A 81 18.92 -31.64 -28.03
C ILE A 81 18.26 -30.24 -27.95
N GLY A 82 17.59 -29.84 -29.06
CA GLY A 82 16.84 -28.58 -29.11
C GLY A 82 15.71 -28.51 -28.05
N ILE A 83 14.93 -29.59 -27.93
CA ILE A 83 13.86 -29.66 -26.90
C ILE A 83 14.45 -29.55 -25.52
N PHE A 84 15.52 -30.26 -25.19
CA PHE A 84 16.20 -30.22 -23.90
C PHE A 84 16.74 -28.80 -23.59
N PHE A 85 17.41 -28.19 -24.57
CA PHE A 85 17.95 -26.85 -24.45
C PHE A 85 16.83 -25.82 -24.22
N ALA A 86 15.71 -25.94 -24.95
CA ALA A 86 14.56 -25.07 -24.80
C ALA A 86 13.90 -25.21 -23.40
N ILE A 87 13.77 -26.45 -22.88
CA ILE A 87 13.28 -26.73 -21.53
C ILE A 87 14.22 -26.10 -20.50
N MET A 88 15.53 -26.26 -20.63
CA MET A 88 16.52 -25.66 -19.72
C MET A 88 16.47 -24.14 -19.76
N LEU A 89 16.41 -23.55 -20.95
CA LEU A 89 16.33 -22.09 -21.11
C LEU A 89 15.06 -21.52 -20.48
N ALA A 90 13.92 -22.16 -20.71
CA ALA A 90 12.65 -21.79 -20.11
C ALA A 90 12.68 -21.86 -18.58
N SER A 91 13.21 -22.96 -18.03
CA SER A 91 13.35 -23.14 -16.59
C SER A 91 14.30 -22.10 -16.00
N CYS A 92 15.41 -21.76 -16.66
CA CYS A 92 16.34 -20.72 -16.25
C CYS A 92 15.71 -19.33 -16.27
N VAL A 93 14.98 -18.98 -17.33
CA VAL A 93 14.27 -17.70 -17.46
C VAL A 93 13.21 -17.58 -16.37
N GLY A 94 12.38 -18.61 -16.17
CA GLY A 94 11.37 -18.65 -15.13
C GLY A 94 11.97 -18.47 -13.74
N PHE A 95 13.03 -19.19 -13.44
CA PHE A 95 13.76 -19.09 -12.17
C PHE A 95 14.36 -17.70 -11.96
N PHE A 96 14.96 -17.10 -13.00
CA PHE A 96 15.52 -15.75 -12.94
C PHE A 96 14.45 -14.70 -12.55
N PHE A 97 13.28 -14.76 -13.19
CA PHE A 97 12.19 -13.83 -12.85
C PHE A 97 11.65 -14.03 -11.43
N GLU A 98 11.55 -15.28 -10.97
CA GLU A 98 11.14 -15.57 -9.59
C GLU A 98 12.15 -15.05 -8.56
N VAL A 99 13.45 -15.27 -8.78
CA VAL A 99 14.51 -14.71 -7.93
C VAL A 99 14.45 -13.17 -7.92
N LYS A 100 14.20 -12.56 -9.09
CA LYS A 100 14.07 -11.10 -9.19
C LYS A 100 12.84 -10.58 -8.43
N ALA A 101 11.69 -11.24 -8.53
CA ALA A 101 10.49 -10.91 -7.77
C ALA A 101 10.74 -11.06 -6.25
N ASN A 102 11.33 -12.18 -5.82
CA ASN A 102 11.67 -12.43 -4.42
C ASN A 102 12.65 -11.38 -3.85
N ARG A 103 13.63 -10.92 -4.64
CA ARG A 103 14.53 -9.83 -4.24
C ARG A 103 13.78 -8.51 -4.05
N ALA A 104 12.84 -8.18 -4.94
CA ALA A 104 12.02 -6.98 -4.81
C ALA A 104 11.19 -7.01 -3.52
N PHE A 105 10.61 -8.16 -3.15
CA PHE A 105 9.90 -8.34 -1.86
C PHE A 105 10.82 -8.20 -0.65
N ASN A 106 12.05 -8.74 -0.70
CA ASN A 106 12.98 -8.63 0.42
C ASN A 106 13.40 -7.19 0.70
N VAL A 107 13.58 -6.36 -0.32
CA VAL A 107 13.86 -4.92 -0.15
C VAL A 107 12.70 -4.23 0.58
N LEU A 108 11.45 -4.60 0.26
CA LEU A 108 10.28 -4.04 0.94
C LEU A 108 10.18 -4.49 2.41
N ASN A 109 10.55 -5.73 2.71
CA ASN A 109 10.56 -6.25 4.08
C ASN A 109 11.61 -5.54 4.95
N THR A 110 12.77 -5.19 4.41
CA THR A 110 13.80 -4.43 5.15
C THR A 110 13.36 -3.00 5.48
N VAL A 111 12.57 -2.36 4.63
CA VAL A 111 12.00 -1.02 4.90
C VAL A 111 10.91 -1.08 5.99
N ASN A 112 10.21 -2.21 6.13
CA ASN A 112 9.19 -2.41 7.16
C ASN A 112 9.78 -2.51 8.59
N ASP A 113 11.06 -2.80 8.75
CA ASP A 113 11.71 -2.97 10.06
C ASP A 113 12.20 -1.65 10.70
N ASP A 114 12.11 -0.52 10.01
CA ASP A 114 12.51 0.79 10.53
C ASP A 114 11.40 1.42 11.42
N ILE A 115 10.99 0.70 12.48
CA ILE A 115 10.18 1.26 13.56
C ILE A 115 11.13 1.99 14.50
N PHE A 116 10.86 3.27 14.78
CA PHE A 116 11.63 4.05 15.72
C PHE A 116 11.13 3.86 17.14
N VAL A 117 12.07 3.72 18.08
CA VAL A 117 11.80 3.57 19.50
C VAL A 117 12.55 4.64 20.30
N LYS A 118 11.96 5.06 21.42
CA LYS A 118 12.54 6.06 22.30
C LYS A 118 13.44 5.36 23.32
N VAL A 119 14.72 5.69 23.32
CA VAL A 119 15.69 5.18 24.29
C VAL A 119 16.37 6.30 25.03
N ILE A 120 16.78 6.03 26.27
CA ILE A 120 17.58 6.96 27.07
C ILE A 120 19.04 6.52 26.94
N ARG A 121 19.87 7.37 26.34
CA ARG A 121 21.33 7.20 26.24
C ARG A 121 22.03 8.48 26.63
N GLU A 122 23.12 8.37 27.38
CA GLU A 122 23.89 9.52 27.88
C GLU A 122 23.03 10.59 28.60
N GLY A 123 21.94 10.15 29.28
CA GLY A 123 21.02 11.02 30.00
C GLY A 123 19.98 11.75 29.12
N ASN A 124 19.94 11.50 27.82
CA ASN A 124 19.00 12.12 26.88
C ASN A 124 18.08 11.09 26.22
N ILE A 125 16.83 11.47 25.99
CA ILE A 125 15.93 10.66 25.16
C ILE A 125 16.29 10.86 23.70
N CYS A 126 16.57 9.77 23.00
CA CYS A 126 16.79 9.77 21.55
C CYS A 126 15.90 8.73 20.87
N GLN A 127 15.54 8.97 19.63
CA GLN A 127 14.81 8.03 18.80
C GLN A 127 15.79 7.27 17.93
N ILE A 128 15.76 5.93 18.03
CA ILE A 128 16.60 5.05 17.22
C ILE A 128 15.75 4.01 16.52
N PRO A 129 16.18 3.48 15.36
CA PRO A 129 15.52 2.33 14.75
C PRO A 129 15.50 1.13 15.70
N ARG A 130 14.40 0.37 15.73
CA ARG A 130 14.24 -0.82 16.58
C ARG A 130 15.42 -1.80 16.47
N LYS A 131 15.98 -1.97 15.27
CA LYS A 131 17.12 -2.84 15.00
C LYS A 131 18.41 -2.42 15.73
N GLU A 132 18.52 -1.15 16.11
CA GLU A 132 19.68 -0.59 16.81
C GLU A 132 19.58 -0.68 18.33
N VAL A 133 18.49 -1.19 18.88
CA VAL A 133 18.32 -1.45 20.31
C VAL A 133 19.27 -2.58 20.72
N VAL A 134 20.01 -2.38 21.80
CA VAL A 134 20.98 -3.35 22.36
C VAL A 134 20.64 -3.73 23.80
N VAL A 135 21.18 -4.84 24.27
CA VAL A 135 21.07 -5.24 25.68
C VAL A 135 21.66 -4.16 26.59
N GLY A 136 20.91 -3.77 27.63
CA GLY A 136 21.26 -2.70 28.54
C GLY A 136 20.69 -1.33 28.18
N ASP A 137 20.07 -1.16 26.99
CA ASP A 137 19.35 0.07 26.64
C ASP A 137 18.17 0.27 27.59
N ILE A 138 17.87 1.55 27.88
CA ILE A 138 16.69 1.95 28.64
C ILE A 138 15.67 2.49 27.64
N VAL A 139 14.55 1.79 27.51
CA VAL A 139 13.49 2.11 26.54
C VAL A 139 12.30 2.74 27.27
N VAL A 140 11.78 3.83 26.71
CA VAL A 140 10.55 4.47 27.16
C VAL A 140 9.37 3.87 26.43
N LEU A 141 8.38 3.39 27.17
CA LEU A 141 7.16 2.76 26.63
C LEU A 141 5.96 3.69 26.83
N GLU A 142 5.27 4.00 25.75
CA GLU A 142 4.07 4.84 25.74
C GLU A 142 2.89 4.10 25.09
N THR A 143 1.69 4.56 25.40
CA THR A 143 0.45 3.99 24.84
C THR A 143 0.48 3.97 23.31
N GLY A 144 0.19 2.79 22.73
CA GLY A 144 0.19 2.55 21.29
C GLY A 144 1.54 2.13 20.71
N GLU A 145 2.60 2.02 21.53
CA GLU A 145 3.90 1.55 21.09
C GLU A 145 4.06 0.03 21.29
N GLU A 146 4.81 -0.60 20.40
CA GLU A 146 5.22 -1.99 20.53
C GLU A 146 6.48 -2.09 21.39
N VAL A 147 6.53 -3.09 22.25
CA VAL A 147 7.73 -3.39 23.04
C VAL A 147 8.83 -3.94 22.11
N PRO A 148 9.97 -3.25 21.98
CA PRO A 148 10.96 -3.55 20.94
C PRO A 148 11.85 -4.78 21.22
N ALA A 149 11.99 -5.16 22.49
CA ALA A 149 12.85 -6.22 22.96
C ALA A 149 12.33 -6.78 24.29
N ASP A 150 12.86 -7.92 24.75
CA ASP A 150 12.50 -8.43 26.08
C ASP A 150 13.31 -7.71 27.16
N GLY A 151 12.66 -7.40 28.27
CA GLY A 151 13.31 -6.76 29.39
C GLY A 151 12.43 -6.64 30.64
N HIS A 152 12.99 -6.06 31.66
CA HIS A 152 12.29 -5.80 32.91
C HIS A 152 11.96 -4.33 33.07
N LEU A 153 10.85 -4.05 33.73
CA LEU A 153 10.38 -2.70 34.01
C LEU A 153 11.20 -2.07 35.17
N LEU A 154 11.66 -0.87 34.93
CA LEU A 154 12.25 0.01 35.94
C LEU A 154 11.19 0.91 36.54
N GLU A 155 10.17 1.28 35.72
CA GLU A 155 9.06 2.13 36.14
C GLU A 155 7.79 1.70 35.37
N ALA A 156 6.67 1.68 36.07
CA ALA A 156 5.37 1.38 35.48
C ALA A 156 4.30 2.26 36.14
N ILE A 157 3.58 3.05 35.34
CA ILE A 157 2.51 3.92 35.80
C ILE A 157 1.25 3.52 35.04
N SER A 158 0.33 2.83 35.71
CA SER A 158 -0.92 2.30 35.14
C SER A 158 -0.70 1.53 33.83
N LEU A 159 0.43 0.83 33.73
CA LEU A 159 0.87 0.18 32.49
C LEU A 159 0.04 -1.06 32.21
N GLN A 160 -0.63 -1.08 31.05
CA GLN A 160 -1.38 -2.22 30.55
C GLN A 160 -0.80 -2.67 29.20
N ILE A 161 -0.51 -3.95 29.08
CA ILE A 161 0.10 -4.53 27.88
C ILE A 161 -0.79 -5.62 27.31
N ASN A 162 -0.94 -5.60 25.99
CA ASN A 162 -1.58 -6.69 25.25
C ASN A 162 -0.52 -7.74 24.90
N GLU A 163 -0.61 -8.90 25.54
CA GLU A 163 0.29 -10.04 25.33
C GLU A 163 -0.35 -11.15 24.47
N SER A 164 -1.50 -10.88 23.83
CA SER A 164 -2.26 -11.90 23.06
C SER A 164 -1.45 -12.56 21.94
N THR A 165 -0.45 -11.87 21.40
CA THR A 165 0.46 -12.42 20.39
C THR A 165 1.35 -13.54 20.91
N LEU A 166 1.63 -13.59 22.20
CA LEU A 166 2.51 -14.57 22.84
C LEU A 166 1.74 -15.55 23.75
N THR A 167 0.76 -15.07 24.49
CA THR A 167 0.06 -15.85 25.52
C THR A 167 -1.39 -16.16 25.17
N GLY A 168 -1.98 -15.44 24.23
CA GLY A 168 -3.42 -15.49 23.97
C GLY A 168 -4.27 -14.62 24.91
N GLU A 169 -3.66 -14.02 25.96
CA GLU A 169 -4.35 -13.16 26.93
C GLU A 169 -4.33 -11.71 26.46
N PRO A 170 -5.49 -11.04 26.37
CA PRO A 170 -5.57 -9.78 25.62
C PRO A 170 -5.00 -8.56 26.33
N ILE A 171 -5.11 -8.45 27.65
CA ILE A 171 -4.64 -7.28 28.42
C ILE A 171 -4.18 -7.71 29.80
N ILE A 172 -2.95 -7.39 30.15
CA ILE A 172 -2.33 -7.67 31.45
C ILE A 172 -1.81 -6.36 32.03
N SER A 173 -2.09 -6.13 33.32
CA SER A 173 -1.50 -5.00 34.07
C SER A 173 -0.09 -5.35 34.48
N LYS A 174 0.84 -4.47 34.18
CA LYS A 174 2.25 -4.58 34.57
C LYS A 174 2.60 -3.61 35.68
N THR A 175 3.41 -4.05 36.64
CA THR A 175 3.81 -3.25 37.79
C THR A 175 5.23 -3.61 38.23
N THR A 176 5.89 -2.67 38.86
CA THR A 176 7.21 -2.85 39.52
C THR A 176 7.07 -3.12 41.02
N ASN A 177 5.83 -3.02 41.58
CA ASN A 177 5.57 -3.28 42.98
C ASN A 177 5.33 -4.78 43.20
N GLU A 178 6.24 -5.44 43.91
CA GLU A 178 6.18 -6.88 44.20
C GLU A 178 4.90 -7.33 44.94
N ALA A 179 4.27 -6.42 45.68
CA ALA A 179 3.02 -6.71 46.39
C ALA A 179 1.81 -6.87 45.46
N ASP A 180 1.89 -6.31 44.24
CA ASP A 180 0.83 -6.33 43.24
C ASP A 180 1.13 -7.30 42.09
N PHE A 181 2.10 -8.21 42.28
CA PHE A 181 2.43 -9.20 41.24
C PHE A 181 1.32 -10.23 41.11
N ASP A 182 0.95 -10.53 39.87
CA ASP A 182 0.02 -11.62 39.56
C ASP A 182 0.80 -12.95 39.46
N GLU A 183 0.57 -13.84 40.42
CA GLU A 183 1.23 -15.17 40.46
C GLU A 183 0.72 -16.14 39.38
N GLU A 184 -0.45 -15.86 38.77
CA GLU A 184 -1.05 -16.69 37.71
C GLU A 184 -0.67 -16.20 36.30
N ALA A 185 -0.03 -15.04 36.17
CA ALA A 185 0.39 -14.49 34.89
C ALA A 185 1.45 -15.36 34.20
N THR A 186 1.34 -15.56 32.89
CA THR A 186 2.29 -16.33 32.07
C THR A 186 3.72 -15.77 32.15
N TYR A 187 3.83 -14.45 32.18
CA TYR A 187 5.11 -13.74 32.38
C TYR A 187 5.02 -12.87 33.64
N PRO A 188 6.10 -12.76 34.41
CA PRO A 188 6.12 -11.93 35.62
C PRO A 188 5.60 -10.50 35.37
N SER A 189 4.92 -9.94 36.36
CA SER A 189 4.29 -8.62 36.26
C SER A 189 5.26 -7.46 36.01
N ASN A 190 6.55 -7.67 36.27
CA ASN A 190 7.62 -6.69 36.00
C ASN A 190 8.41 -6.98 34.71
N VAL A 191 8.00 -7.96 33.90
CA VAL A 191 8.68 -8.33 32.66
C VAL A 191 7.79 -7.97 31.47
N VAL A 192 8.40 -7.40 30.44
CA VAL A 192 7.76 -7.07 29.18
C VAL A 192 8.48 -7.77 28.02
N MET A 193 7.70 -8.25 27.07
CA MET A 193 8.17 -9.11 25.99
C MET A 193 8.08 -8.42 24.64
N ARG A 194 9.04 -8.66 23.76
CA ARG A 194 9.05 -8.17 22.38
C ARG A 194 7.76 -8.57 21.64
N GLY A 195 7.23 -7.64 20.83
CA GLY A 195 6.05 -7.88 19.98
C GLY A 195 4.73 -7.79 20.74
N THR A 196 4.76 -7.43 22.01
CA THR A 196 3.58 -7.04 22.79
C THR A 196 3.35 -5.55 22.67
N THR A 197 2.13 -5.08 22.96
CA THR A 197 1.75 -3.68 22.70
C THR A 197 1.25 -3.01 23.97
N VAL A 198 1.70 -1.78 24.21
CA VAL A 198 1.21 -0.92 25.29
C VAL A 198 -0.19 -0.43 24.95
N VAL A 199 -1.19 -0.83 25.74
CA VAL A 199 -2.60 -0.43 25.56
C VAL A 199 -2.89 0.85 26.31
N ASP A 200 -2.36 0.98 27.52
CA ASP A 200 -2.56 2.17 28.37
C ASP A 200 -1.37 2.34 29.30
N GLY A 201 -1.16 3.56 29.79
CA GLY A 201 -0.14 3.91 30.76
C GLY A 201 1.23 4.23 30.16
N HIS A 202 2.21 4.27 31.05
CA HIS A 202 3.59 4.63 30.76
C HIS A 202 4.55 3.69 31.50
N GLY A 203 5.66 3.34 30.86
CA GLY A 203 6.70 2.53 31.48
C GLY A 203 8.10 2.85 31.00
N VAL A 204 9.08 2.49 31.81
CA VAL A 204 10.50 2.52 31.45
C VAL A 204 11.04 1.11 31.68
N MET A 205 11.67 0.52 30.67
CA MET A 205 12.23 -0.81 30.72
C MET A 205 13.74 -0.83 30.45
N ALA A 206 14.43 -1.77 31.07
CA ALA A 206 15.80 -2.12 30.71
C ALA A 206 15.81 -3.38 29.84
N VAL A 207 16.47 -3.31 28.69
CA VAL A 207 16.55 -4.40 27.72
C VAL A 207 17.47 -5.52 28.20
N GLU A 208 16.99 -6.75 28.23
CA GLU A 208 17.75 -7.95 28.61
C GLU A 208 18.09 -8.87 27.44
N LYS A 209 17.18 -8.98 26.46
CA LYS A 209 17.36 -9.85 25.28
C LYS A 209 16.92 -9.13 24.01
N VAL A 210 17.67 -9.35 22.95
CA VAL A 210 17.42 -8.75 21.62
C VAL A 210 17.38 -9.83 20.54
N GLY A 211 16.77 -9.54 19.40
CA GLY A 211 16.75 -10.40 18.23
C GLY A 211 16.18 -11.79 18.49
N ASP A 212 16.87 -12.82 18.01
CA ASP A 212 16.43 -14.22 18.10
C ASP A 212 16.41 -14.77 19.53
N GLU A 213 17.14 -14.16 20.45
CA GLU A 213 17.17 -14.52 21.88
C GLU A 213 15.87 -14.15 22.63
N THR A 214 15.05 -13.27 22.07
CA THR A 214 13.75 -12.88 22.65
C THR A 214 12.74 -14.02 22.63
N GLY A 215 11.76 -13.99 23.52
CA GLY A 215 10.64 -14.94 23.51
C GLY A 215 9.91 -14.98 22.17
N TYR A 216 9.70 -13.81 21.56
CA TYR A 216 9.12 -13.68 20.24
C TYR A 216 10.03 -14.27 19.15
N GLY A 217 11.34 -14.07 19.23
CA GLY A 217 12.31 -14.63 18.29
C GLY A 217 12.28 -16.15 18.25
N LYS A 218 12.21 -16.80 19.42
CA LYS A 218 12.10 -18.28 19.54
C LYS A 218 10.79 -18.83 18.97
N VAL A 219 9.67 -18.11 19.12
CA VAL A 219 8.37 -18.46 18.52
C VAL A 219 8.41 -18.21 17.01
N TYR A 220 9.06 -17.13 16.57
CA TYR A 220 9.21 -16.77 15.17
C TYR A 220 10.01 -17.82 14.38
N GLU A 221 11.07 -18.37 14.96
CA GLU A 221 11.85 -19.46 14.36
C GLU A 221 11.02 -20.75 14.17
N GLY A 222 10.03 -20.99 15.05
CA GLY A 222 9.13 -22.16 15.00
C GLY A 222 7.84 -21.99 14.20
N SER A 223 7.43 -20.77 13.89
CA SER A 223 6.11 -20.45 13.32
C SER A 223 6.16 -19.62 12.05
N GLN A 224 6.93 -20.04 11.05
CA GLN A 224 6.76 -19.44 9.74
C GLN A 224 5.46 -19.88 9.09
N ILE A 225 4.44 -19.13 9.36
CA ILE A 225 3.29 -19.07 8.47
C ILE A 225 3.78 -18.28 7.25
N GLU A 226 4.03 -18.99 6.18
CA GLU A 226 4.14 -18.37 4.86
C GLU A 226 2.93 -17.45 4.68
N ASN A 227 3.13 -16.15 4.69
CA ASN A 227 2.10 -15.16 4.33
C ASN A 227 1.80 -15.22 2.82
N ASN A 228 1.66 -16.41 2.29
CA ASN A 228 1.23 -16.68 0.92
C ASN A 228 -0.30 -16.83 0.87
N ILE A 229 -1.01 -15.83 1.38
CA ILE A 229 -2.44 -15.71 1.06
C ILE A 229 -2.50 -15.18 -0.37
N ASP A 230 -2.92 -16.05 -1.29
CA ASP A 230 -3.15 -15.66 -2.68
C ASP A 230 -4.10 -14.46 -2.75
N THR A 231 -3.76 -13.48 -3.58
CA THR A 231 -4.64 -12.35 -3.82
C THR A 231 -5.91 -12.81 -4.55
N PRO A 232 -7.04 -12.09 -4.43
CA PRO A 232 -8.25 -12.39 -5.21
C PRO A 232 -7.96 -12.53 -6.71
N LEU A 233 -7.07 -11.72 -7.23
CA LEU A 233 -6.63 -11.77 -8.62
C LEU A 233 -5.87 -13.08 -8.91
N GLN A 234 -4.93 -13.47 -8.06
CA GLN A 234 -4.19 -14.73 -8.21
C GLN A 234 -5.15 -15.93 -8.20
N MET A 235 -6.17 -15.94 -7.34
CA MET A 235 -7.20 -16.99 -7.31
C MET A 235 -8.02 -17.04 -8.60
N GLN A 236 -8.45 -15.88 -9.14
CA GLN A 236 -9.16 -15.81 -10.42
C GLN A 236 -8.28 -16.33 -11.58
N LEU A 237 -7.00 -15.95 -11.61
CA LEU A 237 -6.07 -16.35 -12.64
C LEU A 237 -5.70 -17.83 -12.56
N ALA A 238 -5.55 -18.37 -11.35
CA ALA A 238 -5.36 -19.80 -11.15
C ALA A 238 -6.59 -20.61 -11.60
N GLY A 239 -7.79 -20.10 -11.33
CA GLY A 239 -9.05 -20.65 -11.83
C GLY A 239 -9.12 -20.65 -13.36
N LEU A 240 -8.78 -19.53 -14.00
CA LEU A 240 -8.71 -19.38 -15.46
C LEU A 240 -7.67 -20.37 -16.06
N ALA A 241 -6.46 -20.41 -15.49
CA ALA A 241 -5.42 -21.32 -15.94
C ALA A 241 -5.86 -22.79 -15.88
N LYS A 242 -6.56 -23.20 -14.80
CA LYS A 242 -7.14 -24.57 -14.69
C LYS A 242 -8.16 -24.86 -15.77
N VAL A 243 -9.05 -23.91 -16.11
CA VAL A 243 -10.07 -24.09 -17.15
C VAL A 243 -9.39 -24.23 -18.52
N ILE A 244 -8.43 -23.37 -18.83
CA ILE A 244 -7.69 -23.38 -20.09
C ILE A 244 -6.89 -24.67 -20.23
N SER A 245 -6.18 -25.09 -19.18
CA SER A 245 -5.41 -26.34 -19.18
C SER A 245 -6.31 -27.55 -19.38
N LYS A 246 -7.46 -27.64 -18.71
CA LYS A 246 -8.43 -28.72 -18.94
C LYS A 246 -8.95 -28.75 -20.38
N ALA A 247 -9.27 -27.59 -20.95
CA ALA A 247 -9.68 -27.50 -22.37
C ALA A 247 -8.55 -27.94 -23.30
N GLY A 248 -7.31 -27.52 -23.04
CA GLY A 248 -6.13 -27.92 -23.79
C GLY A 248 -5.88 -29.43 -23.73
N TYR A 249 -5.94 -30.05 -22.59
CA TYR A 249 -5.80 -31.49 -22.43
C TYR A 249 -6.92 -32.26 -23.16
N ALA A 250 -8.15 -31.77 -23.10
CA ALA A 250 -9.26 -32.37 -23.81
C ALA A 250 -9.07 -32.29 -25.34
N ILE A 251 -8.68 -31.11 -25.86
CA ILE A 251 -8.39 -30.94 -27.31
C ILE A 251 -7.23 -31.83 -27.73
N ALA A 252 -6.15 -31.89 -26.97
CA ALA A 252 -5.02 -32.75 -27.26
C ALA A 252 -5.39 -34.24 -27.27
N ALA A 253 -6.20 -34.71 -26.31
CA ALA A 253 -6.68 -36.09 -26.26
C ALA A 253 -7.60 -36.43 -27.44
N ILE A 254 -8.54 -35.55 -27.79
CA ILE A 254 -9.44 -35.73 -28.93
C ILE A 254 -8.62 -35.77 -30.23
N THR A 255 -7.65 -34.88 -30.41
CA THR A 255 -6.77 -34.82 -31.56
C THR A 255 -5.93 -36.11 -31.69
N PHE A 256 -5.35 -36.55 -30.56
CA PHE A 256 -4.59 -37.78 -30.51
C PHE A 256 -5.43 -38.99 -30.93
N ILE A 257 -6.63 -39.15 -30.40
CA ILE A 257 -7.56 -40.24 -30.71
C ILE A 257 -7.98 -40.17 -32.20
N ALA A 258 -8.32 -38.96 -32.71
CA ALA A 258 -8.73 -38.79 -34.09
C ALA A 258 -7.62 -39.14 -35.10
N LEU A 259 -6.41 -38.64 -34.84
CA LEU A 259 -5.25 -38.94 -35.72
C LEU A 259 -4.80 -40.40 -35.60
N LEU A 260 -4.83 -40.98 -34.40
CA LEU A 260 -4.52 -42.38 -34.17
C LEU A 260 -5.52 -43.29 -34.93
N THR A 261 -6.81 -42.97 -34.84
CA THR A 261 -7.86 -43.73 -35.57
C THR A 261 -7.64 -43.65 -37.07
N LYS A 262 -7.31 -42.45 -37.60
CA LYS A 262 -6.97 -42.26 -39.01
C LYS A 262 -5.80 -43.13 -39.46
N VAL A 263 -4.70 -43.14 -38.66
CA VAL A 263 -3.50 -43.94 -38.95
C VAL A 263 -3.79 -45.46 -38.89
N LEU A 264 -4.51 -45.93 -37.87
CA LEU A 264 -4.90 -47.32 -37.71
C LEU A 264 -5.79 -47.84 -38.84
N LEU A 265 -6.73 -47.00 -39.32
CA LEU A 265 -7.60 -47.34 -40.45
C LEU A 265 -6.83 -47.38 -41.79
N SER A 266 -5.75 -46.63 -41.95
CA SER A 266 -4.90 -46.60 -43.15
C SER A 266 -3.68 -47.53 -43.10
N SER A 267 -3.47 -48.22 -41.97
CA SER A 267 -2.24 -48.98 -41.70
C SER A 267 -2.17 -50.40 -42.31
N SER A 268 -3.15 -50.82 -43.09
CA SER A 268 -3.15 -52.19 -43.70
C SER A 268 -1.96 -52.36 -44.66
N GLY A 269 -0.91 -53.09 -44.19
CA GLY A 269 0.30 -53.35 -44.97
C GLY A 269 1.53 -52.51 -44.64
N MET A 270 1.43 -51.62 -43.59
CA MET A 270 2.56 -50.80 -43.16
C MET A 270 3.53 -51.58 -42.23
N PRO A 271 4.86 -51.45 -42.43
CA PRO A 271 5.82 -52.03 -41.51
C PRO A 271 5.57 -51.53 -40.04
N VAL A 272 5.79 -52.45 -39.08
CA VAL A 272 5.54 -52.13 -37.62
C VAL A 272 6.34 -50.92 -37.17
N MET A 273 7.57 -50.74 -37.67
CA MET A 273 8.45 -49.63 -37.29
C MET A 273 7.94 -48.28 -37.79
N ASP A 274 7.36 -48.23 -38.98
CA ASP A 274 6.74 -47.01 -39.55
C ASP A 274 5.44 -46.67 -38.80
N LEU A 275 4.66 -47.68 -38.41
CA LEU A 275 3.48 -47.47 -37.57
C LEU A 275 3.83 -46.88 -36.23
N ILE A 276 4.89 -47.38 -35.55
CA ILE A 276 5.37 -46.84 -34.27
C ILE A 276 5.83 -45.40 -34.45
N SER A 277 6.57 -45.08 -35.50
CA SER A 277 7.02 -43.73 -35.82
C SER A 277 5.85 -42.77 -36.02
N HIS A 278 4.79 -43.17 -36.74
CA HIS A 278 3.58 -42.36 -36.92
C HIS A 278 2.84 -42.11 -35.59
N ILE A 279 2.71 -43.14 -34.74
CA ILE A 279 2.06 -43.00 -33.43
C ILE A 279 2.84 -42.03 -32.55
N LEU A 280 4.17 -42.10 -32.55
CA LEU A 280 5.04 -41.21 -31.81
C LEU A 280 4.93 -39.75 -32.31
N ASN A 281 4.85 -39.54 -33.62
CA ASN A 281 4.64 -38.23 -34.21
C ASN A 281 3.27 -37.64 -33.83
N ILE A 282 2.20 -38.44 -33.79
CA ILE A 282 0.86 -38.03 -33.33
C ILE A 282 0.93 -37.65 -31.85
N PHE A 283 1.66 -38.39 -31.03
CA PHE A 283 1.88 -38.02 -29.62
C PHE A 283 2.61 -36.69 -29.50
N MET A 284 3.62 -36.41 -30.34
CA MET A 284 4.32 -35.13 -30.36
C MET A 284 3.39 -33.97 -30.74
N VAL A 285 2.45 -34.18 -31.67
CA VAL A 285 1.41 -33.20 -31.99
C VAL A 285 0.52 -32.91 -30.75
N ALA A 286 0.09 -33.95 -30.06
CA ALA A 286 -0.71 -33.82 -28.84
C ALA A 286 0.05 -33.03 -27.72
N VAL A 287 1.33 -33.31 -27.55
CA VAL A 287 2.21 -32.57 -26.61
C VAL A 287 2.34 -31.11 -27.03
N THR A 288 2.50 -30.81 -28.31
CA THR A 288 2.54 -29.44 -28.84
C THR A 288 1.26 -28.70 -28.50
N LEU A 289 0.08 -29.33 -28.68
CA LEU A 289 -1.20 -28.76 -28.32
C LEU A 289 -1.32 -28.46 -26.82
N ILE A 290 -0.81 -29.35 -25.97
CA ILE A 290 -0.77 -29.13 -24.51
C ILE A 290 0.11 -27.92 -24.17
N VAL A 291 1.32 -27.85 -24.71
CA VAL A 291 2.28 -26.77 -24.47
C VAL A 291 1.72 -25.42 -24.92
N VAL A 292 1.09 -25.40 -26.09
CA VAL A 292 0.44 -24.17 -26.62
C VAL A 292 -0.71 -23.72 -25.80
N SER A 293 -1.52 -24.63 -25.24
CA SER A 293 -2.76 -24.29 -24.53
C SER A 293 -2.52 -23.81 -23.11
N VAL A 294 -1.41 -24.14 -22.47
CA VAL A 294 -1.17 -23.81 -21.07
C VAL A 294 -0.46 -22.46 -20.92
N PRO A 295 -1.07 -21.51 -20.22
CA PRO A 295 -0.47 -20.19 -20.01
C PRO A 295 0.57 -20.22 -18.87
N GLU A 296 1.76 -20.78 -19.13
CA GLU A 296 2.81 -20.95 -18.10
C GLU A 296 3.34 -19.62 -17.53
N GLY A 297 3.41 -18.57 -18.36
CA GLY A 297 3.89 -17.25 -17.94
C GLY A 297 2.94 -16.48 -17.01
N LEU A 298 1.70 -16.93 -16.86
CA LEU A 298 0.66 -16.18 -16.18
C LEU A 298 0.90 -15.98 -14.66
N PRO A 299 1.14 -17.02 -13.85
CA PRO A 299 1.37 -16.84 -12.41
C PRO A 299 2.60 -15.97 -12.14
N MET A 300 3.66 -16.21 -12.90
CA MET A 300 4.93 -15.49 -12.75
C MET A 300 4.82 -14.01 -13.16
N SER A 301 4.11 -13.72 -14.25
CA SER A 301 3.89 -12.35 -14.71
C SER A 301 3.10 -11.51 -13.69
N VAL A 302 2.12 -12.13 -13.03
CA VAL A 302 1.33 -11.49 -11.98
C VAL A 302 2.19 -11.19 -10.76
N THR A 303 2.97 -12.15 -10.28
CA THR A 303 3.87 -11.96 -9.15
C THR A 303 4.91 -10.88 -9.44
N LEU A 304 5.50 -10.88 -10.63
CA LEU A 304 6.42 -9.83 -11.06
C LEU A 304 5.74 -8.45 -11.14
N SER A 305 4.53 -8.41 -11.69
CA SER A 305 3.73 -7.18 -11.80
C SER A 305 3.39 -6.60 -10.43
N LEU A 306 2.98 -7.43 -9.47
CA LEU A 306 2.74 -7.04 -8.09
C LEU A 306 4.01 -6.51 -7.43
N ALA A 307 5.13 -7.22 -7.54
CA ALA A 307 6.41 -6.81 -6.96
C ALA A 307 6.91 -5.46 -7.54
N LEU A 308 6.79 -5.25 -8.85
CA LEU A 308 7.13 -3.98 -9.49
C LEU A 308 6.20 -2.85 -9.05
N SER A 309 4.91 -3.13 -8.90
CA SER A 309 3.92 -2.14 -8.45
C SER A 309 4.16 -1.74 -6.99
N MET A 310 4.45 -2.70 -6.10
CA MET A 310 4.82 -2.41 -4.70
C MET A 310 6.04 -1.49 -4.62
N ASN A 311 7.10 -1.76 -5.39
CA ASN A 311 8.30 -0.92 -5.42
C ASN A 311 8.00 0.50 -5.96
N ARG A 312 7.10 0.63 -6.93
CA ARG A 312 6.68 1.92 -7.45
C ARG A 312 5.77 2.67 -6.46
N MET A 313 4.88 1.96 -5.78
CA MET A 313 4.07 2.52 -4.70
C MET A 313 4.94 3.06 -3.57
N LEU A 314 6.02 2.36 -3.20
CA LEU A 314 6.97 2.84 -2.21
C LEU A 314 7.61 4.18 -2.63
N LYS A 315 7.98 4.34 -3.90
CA LYS A 315 8.53 5.60 -4.44
C LYS A 315 7.52 6.76 -4.44
N THR A 316 6.24 6.46 -4.29
CA THR A 316 5.14 7.44 -4.14
C THR A 316 4.59 7.48 -2.72
N ASN A 317 5.44 7.20 -1.73
CA ASN A 317 5.14 7.26 -0.29
C ASN A 317 4.10 6.26 0.20
N ASN A 318 3.88 5.17 -0.53
CA ASN A 318 2.99 4.08 -0.13
C ASN A 318 3.80 2.82 0.17
N LEU A 319 4.03 2.53 1.44
CA LEU A 319 4.69 1.31 1.88
C LEU A 319 3.68 0.18 1.98
N VAL A 320 3.69 -0.70 1.01
CA VAL A 320 2.79 -1.86 0.99
C VAL A 320 3.33 -2.94 1.91
N ARG A 321 2.54 -3.34 2.90
CA ARG A 321 2.87 -4.39 3.88
C ARG A 321 2.31 -5.75 3.48
N LYS A 322 1.15 -5.77 2.82
CA LYS A 322 0.52 -6.99 2.31
C LYS A 322 0.26 -6.88 0.81
N MET A 323 0.66 -7.89 0.08
CA MET A 323 0.66 -7.90 -1.39
C MET A 323 -0.73 -7.69 -2.01
N HIS A 324 -1.78 -8.28 -1.43
CA HIS A 324 -3.15 -8.16 -1.92
C HIS A 324 -3.67 -6.72 -1.91
N ALA A 325 -3.14 -5.87 -1.02
CA ALA A 325 -3.56 -4.48 -0.90
C ALA A 325 -3.29 -3.66 -2.17
N CYS A 326 -2.23 -3.97 -2.94
CA CYS A 326 -1.93 -3.30 -4.20
C CYS A 326 -3.08 -3.41 -5.20
N GLU A 327 -3.64 -4.60 -5.31
CA GLU A 327 -4.74 -4.88 -6.23
C GLU A 327 -6.06 -4.36 -5.68
N THR A 328 -6.33 -4.66 -4.40
CA THR A 328 -7.60 -4.34 -3.75
C THR A 328 -7.80 -2.82 -3.67
N MET A 329 -6.71 -2.05 -3.53
CA MET A 329 -6.77 -0.59 -3.55
C MET A 329 -7.35 -0.06 -4.87
N GLY A 330 -7.06 -0.70 -5.99
CA GLY A 330 -7.65 -0.36 -7.29
C GLY A 330 -9.14 -0.67 -7.42
N ALA A 331 -9.67 -1.57 -6.60
CA ALA A 331 -11.08 -1.93 -6.56
C ALA A 331 -11.88 -1.15 -5.51
N THR A 332 -11.24 -0.30 -4.71
CA THR A 332 -11.87 0.47 -3.63
C THR A 332 -13.02 1.33 -4.15
N THR A 333 -14.16 1.22 -3.48
CA THR A 333 -15.38 2.01 -3.77
C THR A 333 -15.67 3.03 -2.69
N VAL A 334 -15.22 2.80 -1.46
CA VAL A 334 -15.42 3.67 -0.30
C VAL A 334 -14.11 3.80 0.48
N ILE A 335 -13.78 5.03 0.86
CA ILE A 335 -12.69 5.32 1.79
C ILE A 335 -13.32 5.91 3.06
N CYS A 336 -13.22 5.19 4.17
CA CYS A 336 -13.57 5.69 5.49
C CYS A 336 -12.31 6.34 6.09
N THR A 337 -12.31 7.64 6.23
CA THR A 337 -11.14 8.39 6.67
C THR A 337 -11.36 9.01 8.05
N ASP A 338 -10.32 8.93 8.90
CA ASP A 338 -10.28 9.74 10.11
C ASP A 338 -10.03 11.21 9.75
N LYS A 339 -10.44 12.10 10.64
CA LYS A 339 -10.19 13.54 10.48
C LYS A 339 -8.77 13.90 10.89
N THR A 340 -8.43 13.60 12.16
CA THR A 340 -7.20 14.05 12.81
C THR A 340 -5.98 13.32 12.25
N GLY A 341 -4.94 14.07 11.90
CA GLY A 341 -3.70 13.50 11.36
C GLY A 341 -3.79 13.04 9.90
N THR A 342 -4.99 12.73 9.39
CA THR A 342 -5.22 12.31 8.01
C THR A 342 -5.71 13.45 7.13
N LEU A 343 -6.87 14.02 7.43
CA LEU A 343 -7.43 15.17 6.69
C LEU A 343 -6.84 16.49 7.17
N THR A 344 -6.45 16.55 8.43
CA THR A 344 -5.87 17.71 9.08
C THR A 344 -4.40 17.50 9.42
N GLN A 345 -3.73 18.58 9.79
CA GLN A 345 -2.29 18.55 10.05
C GLN A 345 -1.91 17.90 11.38
N ASN A 346 -2.89 17.59 12.25
CA ASN A 346 -2.70 17.17 13.64
C ASN A 346 -1.82 18.15 14.43
N GLN A 347 -1.91 19.41 14.09
CA GLN A 347 -1.19 20.49 14.74
C GLN A 347 -2.14 21.66 14.91
N MET A 348 -2.56 21.90 16.15
CA MET A 348 -3.39 23.06 16.48
C MET A 348 -2.65 24.35 16.12
N GLN A 349 -3.34 25.25 15.46
CA GLN A 349 -2.83 26.55 15.05
C GLN A 349 -3.84 27.63 15.37
N VAL A 350 -3.35 28.83 15.67
CA VAL A 350 -4.21 29.99 15.81
C VAL A 350 -4.77 30.35 14.45
N TYR A 351 -6.08 30.22 14.31
CA TYR A 351 -6.79 30.62 13.09
C TYR A 351 -6.96 32.13 13.05
N GLN A 352 -7.40 32.71 14.15
CA GLN A 352 -7.63 34.15 14.28
C GLN A 352 -7.47 34.59 15.72
N THR A 353 -6.76 35.66 15.90
CA THR A 353 -6.74 36.41 17.19
C THR A 353 -7.73 37.54 17.11
N ASN A 354 -8.33 37.86 18.24
CA ASN A 354 -9.18 39.04 18.40
C ASN A 354 -8.99 39.65 19.78
N PHE A 355 -7.80 40.21 19.95
CA PHE A 355 -7.48 41.06 21.08
C PHE A 355 -8.01 42.49 20.78
N TYR A 356 -9.04 42.94 21.49
CA TYR A 356 -9.89 44.07 21.06
C TYR A 356 -9.15 45.40 20.92
N ASN A 357 -8.07 45.64 21.67
CA ASN A 357 -7.26 46.85 21.56
C ASN A 357 -5.95 46.66 20.81
N LEU A 358 -5.69 45.46 20.28
CA LEU A 358 -4.47 45.20 19.54
C LEU A 358 -4.66 45.54 18.04
N LYS A 359 -3.94 46.58 17.58
CA LYS A 359 -4.04 47.04 16.20
C LYS A 359 -3.49 45.99 15.24
N ASP A 360 -4.28 45.70 14.20
CA ASP A 360 -3.94 44.74 13.13
C ASP A 360 -3.54 43.36 13.68
N GLN A 361 -3.85 43.02 14.92
CA GLN A 361 -3.50 41.81 15.66
C GLN A 361 -1.97 41.54 15.60
N LYS A 362 -1.15 42.62 15.62
CA LYS A 362 0.30 42.55 15.67
C LYS A 362 0.84 43.06 16.98
N LEU A 363 1.79 42.35 17.56
CA LEU A 363 2.50 42.73 18.75
C LEU A 363 3.49 43.87 18.44
N VAL A 364 3.45 44.92 19.21
CA VAL A 364 4.33 46.09 19.12
C VAL A 364 4.93 46.40 20.50
N ASP A 365 5.77 47.42 20.62
CA ASP A 365 6.36 47.81 21.91
C ASP A 365 5.41 48.70 22.70
N ASP A 366 4.28 48.14 23.20
CA ASP A 366 3.34 48.81 24.08
C ASP A 366 2.95 47.88 25.26
N GLU A 367 2.33 48.48 26.29
CA GLU A 367 1.94 47.73 27.51
C GLU A 367 0.97 46.60 27.23
N LEU A 368 0.04 46.79 26.28
CA LEU A 368 -0.93 45.77 25.89
C LEU A 368 -0.25 44.56 25.22
N SER A 369 0.67 44.81 24.31
CA SER A 369 1.45 43.74 23.66
C SER A 369 2.32 42.97 24.65
N VAL A 370 2.86 43.67 25.66
CA VAL A 370 3.59 43.04 26.76
C VAL A 370 2.68 42.12 27.56
N LEU A 371 1.49 42.59 27.95
CA LEU A 371 0.52 41.77 28.69
C LEU A 371 0.09 40.53 27.90
N ILE A 372 -0.11 40.63 26.58
CA ILE A 372 -0.50 39.53 25.75
C ILE A 372 0.64 38.53 25.64
N LYS A 373 1.85 38.97 25.23
CA LYS A 373 2.98 38.04 25.00
C LYS A 373 3.45 37.36 26.28
N GLU A 374 3.49 38.13 27.42
CA GLU A 374 3.84 37.56 28.71
C GLU A 374 2.75 36.59 29.19
N GLY A 375 1.47 36.97 29.13
CA GLY A 375 0.35 36.12 29.52
C GLY A 375 0.30 34.80 28.75
N ILE A 376 0.58 34.82 27.46
CA ILE A 376 0.68 33.58 26.64
C ILE A 376 1.92 32.77 27.05
N SER A 377 3.06 33.40 27.27
CA SER A 377 4.32 32.73 27.58
C SER A 377 4.32 32.07 28.95
N VAL A 378 3.96 32.77 30.01
CA VAL A 378 4.07 32.29 31.40
C VAL A 378 2.87 31.47 31.86
N ASN A 379 1.67 31.77 31.34
CA ASN A 379 0.45 31.03 31.68
C ASN A 379 0.26 29.85 30.73
N SER A 380 1.27 29.00 30.63
CA SER A 380 1.29 27.85 29.73
C SER A 380 2.21 26.73 30.24
N THR A 381 1.83 25.49 30.01
CA THR A 381 2.62 24.27 30.29
C THR A 381 3.25 23.68 29.06
N ALA A 382 2.94 24.19 27.86
CA ALA A 382 3.46 23.69 26.58
C ALA A 382 4.87 24.23 26.28
N PHE A 383 5.57 23.55 25.40
CA PHE A 383 6.89 23.87 24.85
C PHE A 383 6.94 23.67 23.33
N LEU A 384 7.86 24.42 22.69
CA LEU A 384 8.22 24.20 21.27
C LEU A 384 9.62 23.62 21.20
N ASP A 385 9.79 22.58 20.39
CA ASP A 385 11.07 21.96 20.08
C ASP A 385 11.51 22.39 18.69
N PHE A 386 12.69 23.00 18.60
CA PHE A 386 13.31 23.51 17.37
C PHE A 386 14.45 22.61 16.88
N SER A 387 14.57 21.40 17.39
CA SER A 387 15.65 20.47 17.03
C SER A 387 15.58 19.94 15.61
N GLU A 388 14.41 19.99 14.99
CA GLU A 388 14.18 19.57 13.62
C GLU A 388 13.77 20.75 12.72
N GLU A 389 13.82 20.56 11.39
CA GLU A 389 13.39 21.57 10.42
C GLU A 389 11.93 21.99 10.60
N LYS A 390 11.07 21.08 11.08
CA LYS A 390 9.69 21.34 11.47
C LYS A 390 9.57 21.46 12.98
N ILE A 391 9.07 22.61 13.46
CA ILE A 391 8.86 22.86 14.89
C ILE A 391 7.88 21.81 15.43
N LYS A 392 8.33 21.06 16.44
CA LYS A 392 7.49 20.13 17.20
C LYS A 392 6.88 20.80 18.41
N THR A 393 5.64 20.44 18.71
CA THR A 393 4.91 20.93 19.88
C THR A 393 4.88 19.88 20.98
N LEU A 394 5.19 20.28 22.21
CA LEU A 394 5.21 19.42 23.38
C LEU A 394 4.21 19.93 24.41
N GLY A 395 3.47 19.03 25.03
CA GLY A 395 2.45 19.36 26.03
C GLY A 395 1.07 19.65 25.44
N ASN A 396 0.28 20.50 26.05
CA ASN A 396 -1.10 20.77 25.61
C ASN A 396 -1.14 21.41 24.22
N PRO A 397 -1.81 20.78 23.21
CA PRO A 397 -1.81 21.28 21.84
C PRO A 397 -2.41 22.67 21.67
N THR A 398 -3.42 23.02 22.47
CA THR A 398 -4.08 24.35 22.44
C THR A 398 -3.14 25.44 22.93
N GLU A 399 -2.36 25.15 23.98
CA GLU A 399 -1.33 26.07 24.49
C GLU A 399 -0.15 26.21 23.54
N ALA A 400 0.27 25.07 22.93
CA ALA A 400 1.34 25.05 21.94
C ALA A 400 0.98 25.90 20.69
N ALA A 401 -0.28 25.90 20.25
CA ALA A 401 -0.76 26.78 19.19
C ALA A 401 -0.52 28.27 19.46
N LEU A 402 -0.72 28.72 20.72
CA LEU A 402 -0.45 30.09 21.12
C LEU A 402 1.04 30.40 21.08
N LEU A 403 1.90 29.47 21.50
CA LEU A 403 3.36 29.63 21.42
C LEU A 403 3.85 29.68 19.96
N LEU A 404 3.26 28.89 19.06
CA LEU A 404 3.53 28.97 17.62
C LEU A 404 3.13 30.35 17.07
N TRP A 405 2.00 30.88 17.50
CA TRP A 405 1.58 32.23 17.13
C TRP A 405 2.58 33.29 17.61
N LEU A 406 3.04 33.24 18.88
CA LEU A 406 4.09 34.12 19.37
C LEU A 406 5.37 34.02 18.53
N ASN A 407 5.78 32.81 18.20
CA ASN A 407 6.94 32.59 17.33
C ASN A 407 6.76 33.22 15.95
N SER A 408 5.55 33.17 15.37
CA SER A 408 5.23 33.85 14.10
C SER A 408 5.27 35.37 14.20
N GLN A 409 5.07 35.91 15.43
CA GLN A 409 5.24 37.33 15.73
C GLN A 409 6.68 37.71 16.13
N HIS A 410 7.64 36.80 15.91
CA HIS A 410 9.06 36.93 16.23
C HIS A 410 9.32 37.20 17.73
N GLN A 411 8.48 36.66 18.62
CA GLN A 411 8.64 36.74 20.06
C GLN A 411 9.24 35.46 20.64
N ASN A 412 10.25 35.59 21.51
CA ASN A 412 10.88 34.45 22.17
C ASN A 412 10.21 34.20 23.54
N TYR A 413 9.31 33.23 23.59
CA TYR A 413 8.58 32.90 24.82
C TYR A 413 9.45 32.30 25.91
N LEU A 414 10.57 31.64 25.57
CA LEU A 414 11.50 31.06 26.56
C LEU A 414 12.21 32.14 27.33
N GLU A 415 12.70 33.18 26.65
CA GLU A 415 13.33 34.33 27.31
C GLU A 415 12.39 35.03 28.28
N ILE A 416 11.12 35.17 27.94
CA ILE A 416 10.10 35.72 28.83
C ILE A 416 9.92 34.82 30.06
N ARG A 417 9.80 33.50 29.89
CA ARG A 417 9.66 32.54 31.01
C ARG A 417 10.85 32.47 31.92
N GLU A 418 12.05 32.63 31.38
CA GLU A 418 13.29 32.60 32.17
C GLU A 418 13.47 33.86 33.01
N ASN A 419 13.05 35.00 32.49
CA ASN A 419 13.21 36.29 33.17
C ASN A 419 12.10 36.58 34.20
N ASP A 420 10.91 36.00 34.01
CA ASP A 420 9.75 36.20 34.87
C ASP A 420 9.69 35.16 35.98
N ARG A 421 9.35 35.60 37.19
CA ARG A 421 9.19 34.73 38.35
C ARG A 421 7.72 34.38 38.57
N ILE A 422 7.35 33.13 38.38
CA ILE A 422 6.04 32.60 38.72
C ILE A 422 5.91 32.55 40.24
N LEU A 423 4.90 33.24 40.80
CA LEU A 423 4.63 33.30 42.24
C LEU A 423 3.63 32.23 42.65
N ASP A 424 2.58 32.01 41.86
CA ASP A 424 1.58 30.99 42.10
C ASP A 424 0.92 30.60 40.74
N GLN A 425 0.46 29.37 40.62
CA GLN A 425 -0.12 28.87 39.38
C GLN A 425 -1.23 27.85 39.65
N LEU A 426 -2.34 28.05 38.98
CA LEU A 426 -3.46 27.14 38.94
C LEU A 426 -3.53 26.54 37.52
N THR A 427 -3.06 25.30 37.35
CA THR A 427 -3.02 24.61 36.07
C THR A 427 -4.43 24.33 35.53
N PHE A 428 -4.55 24.11 34.23
CA PHE A 428 -5.84 23.81 33.60
C PHE A 428 -6.51 22.56 34.20
N SER A 429 -7.82 22.63 34.37
CA SER A 429 -8.65 21.51 34.77
C SER A 429 -9.93 21.50 33.92
N THR A 430 -10.37 20.30 33.52
CA THR A 430 -11.59 20.10 32.73
C THR A 430 -12.85 20.53 33.48
N GLU A 431 -12.82 20.52 34.82
CA GLU A 431 -13.92 20.98 35.65
C GLU A 431 -14.01 22.52 35.67
N ARG A 432 -12.87 23.19 35.85
CA ARG A 432 -12.78 24.65 35.93
C ARG A 432 -12.80 25.32 34.55
N LYS A 433 -12.22 24.68 33.56
CA LYS A 433 -12.06 25.14 32.17
C LYS A 433 -11.24 26.44 32.03
N TYR A 434 -10.37 26.72 32.96
CA TYR A 434 -9.40 27.82 32.88
C TYR A 434 -8.10 27.48 33.60
N MET A 435 -7.05 28.24 33.24
CA MET A 435 -5.74 28.26 33.88
C MET A 435 -5.43 29.69 34.32
N ALA A 436 -4.76 29.85 35.45
CA ALA A 436 -4.38 31.15 35.98
C ALA A 436 -2.96 31.11 36.55
N THR A 437 -2.20 32.18 36.35
CA THR A 437 -0.81 32.29 36.82
C THR A 437 -0.58 33.70 37.36
N VAL A 438 -0.02 33.76 38.58
CA VAL A 438 0.46 35.03 39.18
C VAL A 438 1.97 35.10 38.94
N VAL A 439 2.43 36.16 38.33
CA VAL A 439 3.81 36.35 37.96
C VAL A 439 4.36 37.69 38.42
N GLN A 440 5.65 37.75 38.80
CA GLN A 440 6.39 38.99 38.88
C GLN A 440 6.97 39.28 37.49
N SER A 441 6.33 40.20 36.77
CA SER A 441 6.73 40.59 35.45
C SER A 441 8.07 41.34 35.46
N SER A 442 9.02 40.84 34.68
CA SER A 442 10.30 41.52 34.42
C SER A 442 10.12 42.68 33.44
N LEU A 443 9.14 42.58 32.54
CA LEU A 443 8.86 43.57 31.51
C LEU A 443 8.09 44.79 32.03
N LEU A 444 7.15 44.57 32.97
CA LEU A 444 6.31 45.62 33.55
C LEU A 444 6.80 46.09 34.93
N GLY A 445 7.70 45.32 35.59
CA GLY A 445 8.14 45.59 36.94
C GLY A 445 7.05 45.45 38.03
N LYS A 446 5.92 44.85 37.70
CA LYS A 446 4.73 44.70 38.56
C LYS A 446 4.33 43.22 38.68
N ARG A 447 3.53 42.92 39.70
CA ARG A 447 2.89 41.61 39.78
C ARG A 447 1.63 41.58 38.91
N VAL A 448 1.44 40.53 38.14
CA VAL A 448 0.30 40.38 37.24
C VAL A 448 -0.33 39.01 37.42
N LEU A 449 -1.64 38.96 37.50
CA LEU A 449 -2.43 37.73 37.37
C LEU A 449 -2.90 37.59 35.95
N TYR A 450 -2.54 36.48 35.30
CA TYR A 450 -3.02 36.10 33.97
C TYR A 450 -4.01 34.96 34.07
N VAL A 451 -5.12 35.07 33.34
CA VAL A 451 -6.15 34.04 33.26
C VAL A 451 -6.45 33.74 31.78
N LYS A 452 -6.45 32.47 31.41
CA LYS A 452 -6.93 32.01 30.10
C LYS A 452 -7.83 30.79 30.26
N GLY A 453 -8.84 30.65 29.43
CA GLY A 453 -9.74 29.50 29.47
C GLY A 453 -10.95 29.63 28.54
N ALA A 454 -12.00 28.90 28.85
CA ALA A 454 -13.27 29.02 28.14
C ALA A 454 -13.77 30.48 28.18
N PRO A 455 -13.99 31.12 27.02
CA PRO A 455 -14.27 32.55 26.93
C PRO A 455 -15.44 33.00 27.83
N GLU A 456 -16.49 32.18 27.87
CA GLU A 456 -17.68 32.45 28.70
C GLU A 456 -17.36 32.45 30.19
N ILE A 457 -16.43 31.62 30.65
CA ILE A 457 -16.04 31.53 32.06
C ILE A 457 -15.06 32.63 32.39
N VAL A 458 -14.08 32.92 31.53
CA VAL A 458 -13.15 34.04 31.74
C VAL A 458 -13.88 35.37 31.74
N LEU A 459 -14.86 35.57 30.83
CA LEU A 459 -15.69 36.73 30.74
C LEU A 459 -16.57 36.91 32.00
N ALA A 460 -17.16 35.82 32.50
CA ALA A 460 -17.98 35.85 33.73
C ALA A 460 -17.19 36.21 34.99
N ASN A 461 -15.88 35.96 35.01
CA ASN A 461 -14.98 36.35 36.10
C ASN A 461 -14.32 37.72 35.88
N SER A 462 -14.63 38.40 34.77
CA SER A 462 -14.09 39.73 34.45
C SER A 462 -15.07 40.86 34.77
N ASN A 463 -14.57 41.99 35.20
CA ASN A 463 -15.37 43.16 35.52
C ASN A 463 -15.36 44.17 34.37
N ARG A 464 -14.29 44.19 33.60
CA ARG A 464 -14.06 45.18 32.53
C ARG A 464 -13.58 44.48 31.26
N VAL A 465 -13.78 45.13 30.12
CA VAL A 465 -13.28 44.73 28.81
C VAL A 465 -12.41 45.84 28.26
N ALA A 466 -11.22 45.53 27.81
CA ALA A 466 -10.35 46.45 27.09
C ALA A 466 -10.77 46.46 25.62
N ILE A 467 -11.53 47.46 25.18
CA ILE A 467 -12.09 47.59 23.85
C ILE A 467 -12.10 49.05 23.35
N ASP A 468 -11.87 49.29 22.09
CA ASP A 468 -11.86 50.61 21.44
C ASP A 468 -10.92 51.64 22.15
N GLY A 469 -9.75 51.18 22.61
CA GLY A 469 -8.78 52.02 23.34
C GLY A 469 -9.21 52.46 24.75
N THR A 470 -10.29 51.91 25.28
CA THR A 470 -10.88 52.26 26.59
C THR A 470 -11.22 50.98 27.37
N TYR A 471 -11.56 51.19 28.67
CA TYR A 471 -12.06 50.12 29.53
C TYR A 471 -13.57 50.31 29.71
N LYS A 472 -14.36 49.33 29.25
CA LYS A 472 -15.82 49.33 29.40
C LYS A 472 -16.27 48.25 30.37
N PRO A 473 -17.38 48.43 31.09
CA PRO A 473 -17.99 47.36 31.89
C PRO A 473 -18.35 46.15 31.00
N VAL A 474 -18.19 44.95 31.53
CA VAL A 474 -18.48 43.70 30.79
C VAL A 474 -19.92 43.70 30.26
N GLU A 475 -20.86 44.16 31.02
CA GLU A 475 -22.29 44.21 30.70
C GLU A 475 -22.60 44.92 29.36
N GLU A 476 -21.84 45.96 29.03
CA GLU A 476 -22.02 46.73 27.78
C GLU A 476 -21.51 45.98 26.54
N CYS A 477 -20.51 45.11 26.71
CA CYS A 477 -19.85 44.42 25.60
C CYS A 477 -20.28 42.97 25.47
N LYS A 478 -20.93 42.38 26.47
CA LYS A 478 -21.24 40.96 26.58
C LYS A 478 -21.95 40.40 25.37
N ALA A 479 -23.00 41.05 24.89
CA ALA A 479 -23.76 40.56 23.73
C ALA A 479 -22.95 40.52 22.44
N SER A 480 -22.05 41.49 22.24
CA SER A 480 -21.16 41.50 21.06
C SER A 480 -20.11 40.38 21.13
N ILE A 481 -19.55 40.13 22.32
CA ILE A 481 -18.56 39.08 22.57
C ILE A 481 -19.19 37.69 22.44
N GLU A 482 -20.40 37.50 23.01
CA GLU A 482 -21.12 36.23 22.88
C GLU A 482 -21.49 35.91 21.42
N LYS A 483 -21.85 36.91 20.62
CA LYS A 483 -22.11 36.75 19.19
C LYS A 483 -20.86 36.31 18.44
N GLN A 484 -19.73 36.95 18.70
CA GLN A 484 -18.46 36.61 18.12
C GLN A 484 -18.02 35.19 18.50
N LEU A 485 -18.20 34.84 19.78
CA LEU A 485 -17.93 33.48 20.26
C LEU A 485 -18.79 32.43 19.52
N LEU A 486 -20.07 32.72 19.34
CA LEU A 486 -20.98 31.84 18.62
C LEU A 486 -20.56 31.68 17.16
N ASP A 487 -20.08 32.75 16.50
CA ASP A 487 -19.58 32.69 15.12
C ASP A 487 -18.36 31.76 14.99
N TYR A 488 -17.41 31.79 15.95
CA TYR A 488 -16.30 30.85 15.99
C TYR A 488 -16.72 29.42 16.31
N GLN A 489 -17.65 29.23 17.24
CA GLN A 489 -18.19 27.91 17.61
C GLN A 489 -18.94 27.27 16.44
N ASN A 490 -19.68 28.05 15.65
CA ASN A 490 -20.36 27.58 14.44
C ASN A 490 -19.39 27.14 13.34
N GLN A 491 -18.17 27.69 13.34
CA GLN A 491 -17.07 27.25 12.46
C GLN A 491 -16.22 26.14 13.10
N ALA A 492 -16.71 25.55 14.21
CA ALA A 492 -16.08 24.44 14.91
C ALA A 492 -14.66 24.72 15.44
N MET A 493 -14.36 25.96 15.76
CA MET A 493 -13.09 26.36 16.32
C MET A 493 -13.07 26.21 17.83
N ARG A 494 -11.92 25.84 18.37
CA ARG A 494 -11.66 25.98 19.82
C ARG A 494 -11.40 27.44 20.13
N THR A 495 -12.00 27.94 21.17
CA THR A 495 -11.86 29.33 21.57
C THR A 495 -11.26 29.45 22.95
N LEU A 496 -10.37 30.41 23.14
CA LEU A 496 -9.79 30.80 24.44
C LEU A 496 -10.03 32.27 24.67
N GLY A 497 -10.54 32.60 25.88
CA GLY A 497 -10.62 33.95 26.38
C GLY A 497 -9.40 34.27 27.23
N PHE A 498 -8.97 35.52 27.20
CA PHE A 498 -7.82 36.04 27.95
C PHE A 498 -8.22 37.21 28.82
N ALA A 499 -7.71 37.20 30.05
CA ALA A 499 -7.89 38.30 30.98
C ALA A 499 -6.65 38.46 31.86
N TYR A 500 -6.51 39.67 32.43
CA TYR A 500 -5.40 39.96 33.33
C TYR A 500 -5.86 40.88 34.47
N GLN A 501 -5.05 40.97 35.54
CA GLN A 501 -5.14 41.93 36.59
C GLN A 501 -3.74 42.34 37.05
N ILE A 502 -3.45 43.64 37.01
CA ILE A 502 -2.22 44.22 37.58
C ILE A 502 -2.43 44.42 39.08
N LEU A 503 -1.47 43.96 39.89
CA LEU A 503 -1.50 44.05 41.33
C LEU A 503 -0.70 45.26 41.79
N GLU A 504 -1.28 46.09 42.70
CA GLU A 504 -0.58 47.16 43.33
C GLU A 504 0.35 46.67 44.43
N ASP A 505 1.39 47.48 44.77
CA ASP A 505 2.34 47.12 45.82
C ASP A 505 1.60 47.01 47.18
N GLY A 506 1.80 45.86 47.84
CA GLY A 506 1.18 45.52 49.09
C GLY A 506 -0.20 44.85 49.01
N GLN A 507 -0.74 44.67 47.82
CA GLN A 507 -1.99 43.93 47.64
C GLN A 507 -1.78 42.42 47.90
N ASP A 508 -2.72 41.82 48.66
CA ASP A 508 -2.70 40.38 48.92
C ASP A 508 -2.88 39.61 47.60
N ALA A 509 -1.99 38.65 47.33
CA ALA A 509 -1.95 37.85 46.11
C ALA A 509 -2.67 36.51 46.26
N THR A 510 -3.52 36.34 47.28
CA THR A 510 -4.24 35.06 47.54
C THR A 510 -5.48 34.96 46.65
N PHE A 511 -5.25 34.65 45.34
CA PHE A 511 -6.36 34.54 44.37
C PHE A 511 -6.89 33.14 44.22
N PHE A 512 -6.20 32.13 44.76
CA PHE A 512 -6.56 30.72 44.60
C PHE A 512 -7.05 30.13 45.93
N VAL A 513 -8.36 29.99 46.05
CA VAL A 513 -9.00 29.39 47.23
C VAL A 513 -9.76 28.14 46.79
N ASN A 514 -9.46 27.03 47.43
CA ASN A 514 -10.07 25.71 47.05
C ASN A 514 -9.95 25.37 45.55
N GLY A 515 -8.83 25.74 44.94
CA GLY A 515 -8.59 25.48 43.51
C GLY A 515 -9.43 26.32 42.53
N ARG A 516 -9.97 27.49 43.00
CA ARG A 516 -10.74 28.43 42.17
C ARG A 516 -10.29 29.86 42.37
N LEU A 517 -10.54 30.72 41.37
CA LEU A 517 -10.31 32.15 41.45
C LEU A 517 -11.23 32.76 42.51
N HIS A 518 -10.70 33.63 43.32
CA HIS A 518 -11.43 34.33 44.41
C HIS A 518 -11.03 35.79 44.45
N LYS A 519 -12.02 36.70 44.58
CA LYS A 519 -11.83 38.15 44.74
C LYS A 519 -10.94 38.82 43.68
N THR A 520 -11.20 38.52 42.40
CA THR A 520 -10.46 39.04 41.24
C THR A 520 -11.15 40.28 40.65
N ASP A 521 -10.34 41.22 40.12
CA ASP A 521 -10.78 42.38 39.33
C ASP A 521 -10.18 42.29 37.91
N LEU A 522 -10.64 41.30 37.14
CA LEU A 522 -10.07 40.97 35.85
C LEU A 522 -10.53 41.92 34.76
N THR A 523 -9.60 42.25 33.86
CA THR A 523 -9.85 42.94 32.59
C THR A 523 -9.74 41.93 31.44
N TYR A 524 -10.83 41.76 30.69
CA TYR A 524 -10.91 40.88 29.56
C TYR A 524 -10.22 41.47 28.35
N LEU A 525 -9.33 40.71 27.68
CA LEU A 525 -8.50 41.16 26.56
C LEU A 525 -9.06 40.79 25.20
N GLY A 526 -9.67 39.63 25.08
CA GLY A 526 -10.15 39.15 23.79
C GLY A 526 -10.29 37.64 23.71
N ILE A 527 -10.56 37.17 22.48
CA ILE A 527 -10.76 35.76 22.12
C ILE A 527 -9.73 35.37 21.09
N VAL A 528 -9.18 34.18 21.24
CA VAL A 528 -8.36 33.52 20.22
C VAL A 528 -9.10 32.26 19.72
N ALA A 529 -9.27 32.16 18.43
CA ALA A 529 -9.84 30.99 17.76
C ALA A 529 -8.71 30.09 17.26
N ILE A 530 -8.78 28.82 17.61
CA ILE A 530 -7.75 27.80 17.33
C ILE A 530 -8.40 26.63 16.62
N SER A 531 -7.75 26.14 15.55
CA SER A 531 -8.21 24.98 14.81
C SER A 531 -7.03 24.13 14.37
N ASP A 532 -7.31 22.88 14.07
CA ASP A 532 -6.40 22.00 13.33
C ASP A 532 -6.74 22.14 11.85
N PRO A 533 -5.90 22.81 11.05
CA PRO A 533 -6.23 23.13 9.66
C PRO A 533 -6.23 21.89 8.78
N VAL A 534 -7.12 21.90 7.78
CA VAL A 534 -7.11 20.90 6.69
C VAL A 534 -5.80 21.01 5.91
N ARG A 535 -5.21 19.87 5.56
CA ARG A 535 -4.01 19.84 4.72
C ARG A 535 -4.32 20.40 3.33
N ALA A 536 -3.39 21.13 2.75
CA ALA A 536 -3.59 21.85 1.49
C ALA A 536 -3.88 20.91 0.29
N ASP A 537 -3.36 19.69 0.31
CA ASP A 537 -3.52 18.69 -0.76
C ASP A 537 -4.87 17.92 -0.69
N VAL A 538 -5.53 17.91 0.46
CA VAL A 538 -6.71 17.08 0.71
C VAL A 538 -7.91 17.43 -0.17
N PRO A 539 -8.32 18.71 -0.35
CA PRO A 539 -9.49 19.01 -1.17
C PRO A 539 -9.36 18.52 -2.62
N ALA A 540 -8.19 18.70 -3.23
CA ALA A 540 -7.93 18.24 -4.60
C ALA A 540 -7.90 16.70 -4.67
N ALA A 541 -7.29 16.04 -3.69
CA ALA A 541 -7.22 14.59 -3.64
C ALA A 541 -8.59 13.95 -3.40
N VAL A 542 -9.41 14.52 -2.53
CA VAL A 542 -10.79 14.08 -2.30
C VAL A 542 -11.63 14.24 -3.58
N GLN A 543 -11.52 15.36 -4.28
CA GLN A 543 -12.22 15.56 -5.55
C GLN A 543 -11.79 14.53 -6.59
N SER A 544 -10.50 14.21 -6.68
CA SER A 544 -10.01 13.15 -7.58
C SER A 544 -10.59 11.77 -7.24
N CYS A 545 -10.77 11.45 -5.95
CA CYS A 545 -11.43 10.22 -5.53
C CYS A 545 -12.92 10.21 -5.91
N LEU A 546 -13.64 11.31 -5.69
CA LEU A 546 -15.05 11.42 -6.06
C LEU A 546 -15.25 11.30 -7.58
N ASP A 547 -14.39 11.92 -8.38
CA ASP A 547 -14.39 11.82 -9.84
C ASP A 547 -14.09 10.38 -10.31
N ALA A 548 -13.30 9.66 -9.55
CA ALA A 548 -12.99 8.25 -9.76
C ALA A 548 -14.11 7.28 -9.30
N GLY A 549 -15.23 7.81 -8.81
CA GLY A 549 -16.36 7.02 -8.33
C GLY A 549 -16.16 6.40 -6.95
N ILE A 550 -15.24 6.95 -6.16
CA ILE A 550 -14.94 6.51 -4.78
C ILE A 550 -15.62 7.46 -3.81
N ASP A 551 -16.43 6.90 -2.91
CA ASP A 551 -17.10 7.63 -1.86
C ASP A 551 -16.16 7.90 -0.68
N ILE A 552 -16.20 9.11 -0.15
CA ILE A 552 -15.38 9.48 1.03
C ILE A 552 -16.30 9.65 2.22
N LYS A 553 -16.07 8.88 3.28
CA LYS A 553 -16.81 8.95 4.54
C LYS A 553 -15.89 9.41 5.66
N ILE A 554 -16.26 10.48 6.35
CA ILE A 554 -15.52 10.99 7.50
C ILE A 554 -16.01 10.27 8.74
N VAL A 555 -15.09 9.66 9.48
CA VAL A 555 -15.39 8.98 10.75
C VAL A 555 -14.50 9.58 11.84
N THR A 556 -15.09 10.32 12.76
CA THR A 556 -14.35 11.12 13.76
C THR A 556 -14.99 11.07 15.13
N GLY A 557 -14.17 11.23 16.16
CA GLY A 557 -14.64 11.47 17.55
C GLY A 557 -15.16 12.86 17.79
N ASP A 558 -15.02 13.79 16.83
CA ASP A 558 -15.44 15.19 16.97
C ASP A 558 -16.95 15.39 16.99
N THR A 559 -17.35 16.61 17.27
CA THR A 559 -18.77 17.04 17.26
C THR A 559 -19.32 17.14 15.83
N PRO A 560 -20.64 17.05 15.64
CA PRO A 560 -21.28 17.20 14.33
C PRO A 560 -20.93 18.52 13.62
N GLY A 561 -20.82 19.62 14.35
CA GLY A 561 -20.46 20.93 13.80
C GLY A 561 -19.07 20.95 13.19
N THR A 562 -18.08 20.44 13.93
CA THR A 562 -16.70 20.31 13.45
C THR A 562 -16.60 19.40 12.23
N ALA A 563 -17.27 18.25 12.28
CA ALA A 563 -17.23 17.28 11.20
C ALA A 563 -17.88 17.80 9.91
N LYS A 564 -19.02 18.50 10.02
CA LYS A 564 -19.69 19.17 8.87
C LYS A 564 -18.79 20.23 8.23
N GLU A 565 -18.13 21.06 9.05
CA GLU A 565 -17.25 22.12 8.54
C GLU A 565 -16.04 21.54 7.79
N ILE A 566 -15.40 20.51 8.34
CA ILE A 566 -14.32 19.80 7.63
C ILE A 566 -14.84 19.18 6.33
N GLY A 567 -16.01 18.51 6.38
CA GLY A 567 -16.65 17.94 5.19
C GLY A 567 -16.92 18.99 4.10
N ARG A 568 -17.33 20.21 4.51
CA ARG A 568 -17.53 21.34 3.60
C ARG A 568 -16.21 21.80 2.96
N GLN A 569 -15.16 21.94 3.76
CA GLN A 569 -13.84 22.39 3.27
C GLN A 569 -13.21 21.40 2.28
N ILE A 570 -13.39 20.10 2.48
CA ILE A 570 -12.85 19.06 1.58
C ILE A 570 -13.80 18.69 0.43
N GLY A 571 -15.03 19.21 0.41
CA GLY A 571 -15.97 19.04 -0.68
C GLY A 571 -16.88 17.79 -0.58
N THR A 572 -16.87 17.05 0.53
CA THR A 572 -17.74 15.89 0.75
C THR A 572 -19.14 16.28 1.24
N TRP A 573 -19.22 17.31 2.09
CA TRP A 573 -20.48 17.86 2.59
C TRP A 573 -20.97 19.00 1.71
N LYS A 574 -22.19 18.88 1.18
CA LYS A 574 -22.81 19.83 0.24
C LYS A 574 -24.06 20.46 0.82
N THR A 575 -24.51 21.57 0.23
CA THR A 575 -25.72 22.32 0.68
C THR A 575 -27.01 21.51 0.60
N GLY A 576 -27.07 20.44 -0.20
CA GLY A 576 -28.22 19.55 -0.32
C GLY A 576 -28.23 18.38 0.66
N ASP A 577 -27.19 18.23 1.47
CA ASP A 577 -27.09 17.11 2.42
C ASP A 577 -28.00 17.32 3.63
N THR A 578 -28.54 16.21 4.12
CA THR A 578 -29.56 16.19 5.19
C THR A 578 -29.06 15.39 6.40
N GLU A 579 -29.88 15.31 7.45
CA GLU A 579 -29.58 14.47 8.63
C GLU A 579 -29.47 12.96 8.29
N ARG A 580 -29.89 12.52 7.12
CA ARG A 580 -29.65 11.14 6.64
C ARG A 580 -28.17 10.89 6.33
N ASN A 581 -27.43 11.93 5.95
CA ASN A 581 -26.03 11.86 5.55
C ASN A 581 -25.03 11.98 6.72
N ILE A 582 -25.52 12.25 7.93
CA ILE A 582 -24.72 12.37 9.15
C ILE A 582 -25.36 11.60 10.31
N ILE A 583 -24.52 10.97 11.14
CA ILE A 583 -24.98 10.29 12.34
C ILE A 583 -23.91 10.40 13.46
N THR A 584 -24.38 10.34 14.71
CA THR A 584 -23.46 10.19 15.87
C THR A 584 -23.22 8.72 16.18
N GLY A 585 -22.07 8.39 16.80
CA GLY A 585 -21.75 7.02 17.23
C GLY A 585 -22.88 6.39 18.07
N PRO A 586 -23.35 7.04 19.16
CA PRO A 586 -24.50 6.54 19.92
C PRO A 586 -25.78 6.37 19.10
N GLY A 587 -26.04 7.30 18.17
CA GLY A 587 -27.18 7.18 17.24
C GLY A 587 -27.05 6.00 16.30
N PHE A 588 -25.85 5.69 15.83
CA PHE A 588 -25.56 4.54 14.99
C PHE A 588 -25.66 3.21 15.74
N GLU A 589 -25.19 3.17 16.99
CA GLU A 589 -25.34 2.02 17.87
C GLU A 589 -26.81 1.67 18.14
N ALA A 590 -27.65 2.67 18.29
CA ALA A 590 -29.08 2.49 18.55
C ALA A 590 -29.88 1.93 17.37
N LEU A 591 -29.33 2.01 16.13
CA LEU A 591 -29.96 1.43 14.95
C LEU A 591 -29.86 -0.09 14.94
N THR A 592 -30.95 -0.75 14.52
CA THR A 592 -30.89 -2.19 14.19
C THR A 592 -29.97 -2.40 12.98
N ASP A 593 -29.50 -3.63 12.75
CA ASP A 593 -28.64 -3.92 11.61
C ASP A 593 -29.34 -3.66 10.27
N GLU A 594 -30.65 -3.89 10.18
CA GLU A 594 -31.43 -3.59 8.97
C GLU A 594 -31.51 -2.09 8.71
N GLU A 595 -31.83 -1.29 9.74
CA GLU A 595 -31.87 0.18 9.64
C GLU A 595 -30.50 0.78 9.31
N ALA A 596 -29.46 0.27 9.95
CA ALA A 596 -28.09 0.69 9.68
C ALA A 596 -27.68 0.33 8.24
N LEU A 597 -28.01 -0.87 7.78
CA LEU A 597 -27.70 -1.36 6.44
C LEU A 597 -28.39 -0.51 5.35
N ASP A 598 -29.62 -0.05 5.58
CA ASP A 598 -30.33 0.86 4.67
C ASP A 598 -29.65 2.25 4.57
N ARG A 599 -28.98 2.68 5.63
CA ARG A 599 -28.44 4.04 5.74
C ARG A 599 -26.95 4.16 5.40
N VAL A 600 -26.14 3.10 5.53
CA VAL A 600 -24.67 3.18 5.46
C VAL A 600 -24.13 3.75 4.14
N LEU A 601 -24.80 3.50 3.01
CA LEU A 601 -24.37 4.05 1.72
C LEU A 601 -24.58 5.56 1.64
N ASP A 602 -25.64 6.08 2.25
CA ASP A 602 -25.98 7.51 2.25
C ASP A 602 -25.17 8.31 3.27
N LEU A 603 -24.61 7.65 4.28
CA LEU A 603 -23.78 8.31 5.30
C LEU A 603 -22.51 8.90 4.69
N LYS A 604 -22.25 10.16 4.97
CA LYS A 604 -21.01 10.86 4.63
C LYS A 604 -20.15 11.15 5.86
N ILE A 605 -20.78 11.35 7.02
CA ILE A 605 -20.11 11.71 8.26
C ILE A 605 -20.67 10.86 9.41
N MET A 606 -19.77 10.25 10.15
CA MET A 606 -20.02 9.68 11.48
C MET A 606 -19.19 10.45 12.50
N CYS A 607 -19.86 11.15 13.40
CA CYS A 607 -19.25 11.97 14.44
C CYS A 607 -19.41 11.33 15.83
N ARG A 608 -18.55 11.68 16.81
CA ARG A 608 -18.48 11.04 18.12
C ARG A 608 -18.40 9.51 18.02
N ALA A 609 -17.70 9.03 17.00
CA ALA A 609 -17.56 7.62 16.71
C ALA A 609 -16.58 6.97 17.68
N ARG A 610 -16.96 5.78 18.16
CA ARG A 610 -16.08 4.89 18.93
C ARG A 610 -15.41 3.89 17.98
N PRO A 611 -14.35 3.20 18.39
CA PRO A 611 -13.70 2.16 17.58
C PRO A 611 -14.66 1.08 17.07
N THR A 612 -15.59 0.66 17.92
CA THR A 612 -16.62 -0.34 17.58
C THR A 612 -17.60 0.16 16.52
N ASP A 613 -17.94 1.44 16.54
CA ASP A 613 -18.84 2.07 15.55
C ASP A 613 -18.16 2.12 14.17
N LYS A 614 -16.85 2.46 14.14
CA LYS A 614 -16.04 2.43 12.92
C LYS A 614 -16.00 1.03 12.31
N GLN A 615 -15.72 0.01 13.13
CA GLN A 615 -15.66 -1.38 12.68
C GLN A 615 -17.02 -1.86 12.13
N ARG A 616 -18.12 -1.56 12.84
CA ARG A 616 -19.46 -1.92 12.40
C ARG A 616 -19.83 -1.24 11.07
N LEU A 617 -19.50 0.03 10.90
CA LEU A 617 -19.72 0.75 9.64
C LEU A 617 -19.01 0.06 8.47
N VAL A 618 -17.75 -0.32 8.65
CA VAL A 618 -16.96 -1.02 7.64
C VAL A 618 -17.62 -2.35 7.28
N GLN A 619 -18.00 -3.17 8.26
CA GLN A 619 -18.64 -4.46 8.05
C GLN A 619 -19.99 -4.35 7.31
N LEU A 620 -20.80 -3.35 7.65
CA LEU A 620 -22.09 -3.13 6.98
C LEU A 620 -21.91 -2.62 5.54
N LEU A 621 -20.91 -1.76 5.29
CA LEU A 621 -20.57 -1.34 3.93
C LEU A 621 -20.11 -2.54 3.07
N GLN A 622 -19.34 -3.45 3.65
CA GLN A 622 -18.92 -4.68 2.98
C GLN A 622 -20.10 -5.60 2.66
N GLN A 623 -21.08 -5.71 3.56
CA GLN A 623 -22.31 -6.46 3.30
C GLN A 623 -23.13 -5.87 2.14
N LYS A 624 -23.05 -4.57 1.90
CA LYS A 624 -23.61 -3.89 0.72
C LYS A 624 -22.79 -4.05 -0.56
N GLY A 625 -21.70 -4.82 -0.52
CA GLY A 625 -20.84 -5.08 -1.67
C GLY A 625 -19.79 -3.99 -1.91
N ALA A 626 -19.59 -3.07 -0.98
CA ALA A 626 -18.54 -2.07 -1.07
C ALA A 626 -17.16 -2.70 -0.78
N VAL A 627 -16.15 -2.21 -1.50
CA VAL A 627 -14.73 -2.46 -1.18
C VAL A 627 -14.23 -1.27 -0.37
N VAL A 628 -13.99 -1.49 0.90
CA VAL A 628 -13.73 -0.42 1.86
C VAL A 628 -12.24 -0.32 2.17
N ALA A 629 -11.68 0.88 1.98
CA ALA A 629 -10.40 1.27 2.55
C ALA A 629 -10.65 2.13 3.80
N VAL A 630 -9.86 1.91 4.84
CA VAL A 630 -9.96 2.67 6.10
C VAL A 630 -8.63 3.33 6.40
N THR A 631 -8.64 4.61 6.72
CA THR A 631 -7.45 5.29 7.24
C THR A 631 -7.49 5.36 8.77
N GLY A 632 -6.33 5.30 9.40
CA GLY A 632 -6.20 5.46 10.85
C GLY A 632 -4.75 5.65 11.27
N ASP A 633 -4.53 6.32 12.38
CA ASP A 633 -3.22 6.59 12.96
C ASP A 633 -3.09 6.14 14.41
N GLY A 634 -4.22 5.87 15.07
CA GLY A 634 -4.29 5.52 16.48
C GLY A 634 -4.54 4.04 16.77
N THR A 635 -4.26 3.64 18.00
CA THR A 635 -4.58 2.30 18.52
C THR A 635 -6.08 1.99 18.40
N ASN A 636 -6.90 3.02 18.54
CA ASN A 636 -8.36 2.91 18.44
C ASN A 636 -8.86 2.55 17.04
N ASP A 637 -8.04 2.76 16.02
CA ASP A 637 -8.40 2.48 14.62
C ASP A 637 -8.10 1.04 14.22
N ALA A 638 -7.28 0.32 14.98
CA ALA A 638 -6.82 -1.04 14.65
C ALA A 638 -7.96 -2.02 14.32
N PRO A 639 -9.10 -2.07 15.07
CA PRO A 639 -10.20 -2.95 14.72
C PRO A 639 -10.81 -2.65 13.35
N ALA A 640 -10.97 -1.37 13.01
CA ALA A 640 -11.49 -0.93 11.72
C ALA A 640 -10.49 -1.19 10.57
N LEU A 641 -9.19 -0.95 10.82
CA LEU A 641 -8.11 -1.23 9.85
C LEU A 641 -8.05 -2.73 9.50
N LYS A 642 -8.20 -3.62 10.50
CA LYS A 642 -8.23 -5.06 10.28
C LYS A 642 -9.51 -5.55 9.59
N ALA A 643 -10.64 -4.90 9.84
CA ALA A 643 -11.94 -5.27 9.25
C ALA A 643 -12.05 -4.83 7.78
N ALA A 644 -11.33 -3.80 7.36
CA ALA A 644 -11.35 -3.28 6.00
C ALA A 644 -10.70 -4.25 5.00
N GLN A 645 -11.08 -4.16 3.73
CA GLN A 645 -10.34 -4.83 2.65
C GLN A 645 -8.94 -4.25 2.48
N VAL A 646 -8.77 -2.94 2.74
CA VAL A 646 -7.45 -2.29 2.78
C VAL A 646 -7.39 -1.36 3.99
N GLY A 647 -6.56 -1.70 4.95
CA GLY A 647 -6.21 -0.82 6.07
C GLY A 647 -5.04 0.10 5.68
N LEU A 648 -5.21 1.40 5.87
CA LEU A 648 -4.22 2.43 5.55
C LEU A 648 -3.77 3.13 6.83
N SER A 649 -2.55 2.89 7.28
CA SER A 649 -1.97 3.61 8.41
C SER A 649 -1.18 4.83 7.94
N MET A 650 -1.11 5.85 8.78
CA MET A 650 -0.27 7.02 8.54
C MET A 650 1.17 6.77 8.99
N GLY A 651 2.14 7.45 8.37
CA GLY A 651 3.56 7.31 8.70
C GLY A 651 3.87 7.66 10.15
N ASP A 652 3.20 8.67 10.69
CA ASP A 652 3.31 9.10 12.09
C ASP A 652 2.37 8.30 13.04
N GLY A 653 1.63 7.33 12.53
CA GLY A 653 0.71 6.51 13.31
C GLY A 653 1.42 5.59 14.31
N THR A 654 0.65 5.09 15.28
CA THR A 654 1.15 4.14 16.30
C THR A 654 1.57 2.82 15.66
N SER A 655 2.47 2.07 16.33
CA SER A 655 2.90 0.76 15.88
C SER A 655 1.72 -0.20 15.70
N VAL A 656 0.73 -0.14 16.59
CA VAL A 656 -0.51 -0.94 16.50
C VAL A 656 -1.30 -0.65 15.23
N ALA A 657 -1.47 0.63 14.89
CA ALA A 657 -2.16 1.02 13.68
C ALA A 657 -1.40 0.54 12.43
N LYS A 658 -0.07 0.71 12.41
CA LYS A 658 0.79 0.22 11.32
C LYS A 658 0.72 -1.29 11.16
N GLU A 659 0.77 -2.04 12.25
CA GLU A 659 0.69 -3.51 12.23
C GLU A 659 -0.70 -4.01 11.77
N ALA A 660 -1.76 -3.33 12.15
CA ALA A 660 -3.13 -3.64 11.73
C ALA A 660 -3.39 -3.28 10.26
N SER A 661 -2.54 -2.46 9.63
CA SER A 661 -2.73 -1.95 8.28
C SER A 661 -2.12 -2.85 7.20
N ASP A 662 -2.56 -2.63 5.97
CA ASP A 662 -2.05 -3.29 4.77
C ASP A 662 -1.10 -2.40 3.97
N ILE A 663 -1.26 -1.07 4.08
CA ILE A 663 -0.39 -0.05 3.47
C ILE A 663 -0.13 1.04 4.51
N THR A 664 1.12 1.51 4.59
CA THR A 664 1.49 2.68 5.38
C THR A 664 1.78 3.87 4.45
N ILE A 665 1.13 5.00 4.71
CA ILE A 665 1.29 6.26 3.96
C ILE A 665 2.42 7.06 4.61
N ILE A 666 3.62 7.00 4.05
CA ILE A 666 4.85 7.50 4.67
C ILE A 666 4.82 9.02 4.91
N ASP A 667 4.28 9.76 3.96
CA ASP A 667 4.21 11.24 4.00
C ASP A 667 2.95 11.80 4.66
N ASN A 668 2.12 10.96 5.24
CA ASN A 668 0.82 11.31 5.83
C ASN A 668 -0.12 12.08 4.88
N SER A 669 0.12 12.00 3.57
CA SER A 669 -0.63 12.76 2.57
C SER A 669 -1.80 11.97 1.99
N PHE A 670 -2.99 12.57 1.98
CA PHE A 670 -4.16 11.96 1.32
C PHE A 670 -3.97 11.82 -0.20
N SER A 671 -3.17 12.69 -0.81
CA SER A 671 -2.77 12.57 -2.23
C SER A 671 -2.05 11.25 -2.53
N SER A 672 -1.28 10.73 -1.58
CA SER A 672 -0.60 9.43 -1.73
C SER A 672 -1.61 8.27 -1.75
N ILE A 673 -2.72 8.38 -1.01
CA ILE A 673 -3.83 7.41 -1.08
C ILE A 673 -4.46 7.40 -2.48
N THR A 674 -4.69 8.57 -3.05
CA THR A 674 -5.20 8.70 -4.43
C THR A 674 -4.25 8.06 -5.45
N ARG A 675 -2.95 8.25 -5.28
CA ARG A 675 -1.91 7.59 -6.10
C ARG A 675 -1.91 6.08 -5.94
N ALA A 676 -2.13 5.57 -4.73
CA ALA A 676 -2.27 4.14 -4.49
C ALA A 676 -3.46 3.53 -5.26
N VAL A 677 -4.60 4.22 -5.31
CA VAL A 677 -5.76 3.81 -6.13
C VAL A 677 -5.38 3.77 -7.62
N MET A 678 -4.74 4.82 -8.11
CA MET A 678 -4.28 4.90 -9.50
C MET A 678 -3.33 3.74 -9.85
N TRP A 679 -2.37 3.44 -8.98
CA TRP A 679 -1.45 2.32 -9.16
C TRP A 679 -2.16 0.97 -9.18
N GLY A 680 -3.10 0.74 -8.25
CA GLY A 680 -3.89 -0.49 -8.20
C GLY A 680 -4.74 -0.70 -9.45
N ARG A 681 -5.37 0.35 -9.96
CA ARG A 681 -6.14 0.32 -11.22
C ARG A 681 -5.25 0.10 -12.44
N SER A 682 -4.10 0.76 -12.48
CA SER A 682 -3.13 0.60 -13.58
C SER A 682 -2.54 -0.82 -13.60
N LEU A 683 -2.23 -1.39 -12.43
CA LEU A 683 -1.78 -2.78 -12.31
C LEU A 683 -2.80 -3.75 -12.92
N TYR A 684 -4.08 -3.62 -12.55
CA TYR A 684 -5.14 -4.48 -13.05
C TYR A 684 -5.29 -4.37 -14.58
N ARG A 685 -5.24 -3.14 -15.12
CA ARG A 685 -5.26 -2.89 -16.57
C ARG A 685 -4.07 -3.52 -17.29
N ASN A 686 -2.88 -3.41 -16.74
CA ASN A 686 -1.68 -3.98 -17.33
C ASN A 686 -1.76 -5.52 -17.39
N ILE A 687 -2.33 -6.16 -16.36
CA ILE A 687 -2.59 -7.60 -16.36
C ILE A 687 -3.63 -7.97 -17.42
N GLN A 688 -4.70 -7.18 -17.56
CA GLN A 688 -5.69 -7.41 -18.63
C GLN A 688 -5.05 -7.31 -20.03
N LYS A 689 -4.18 -6.34 -20.27
CA LYS A 689 -3.44 -6.20 -21.55
C LYS A 689 -2.57 -7.41 -21.85
N PHE A 690 -1.88 -7.91 -20.83
CA PHE A 690 -1.09 -9.11 -20.96
C PHE A 690 -1.96 -10.34 -21.27
N LEU A 691 -3.05 -10.54 -20.51
CA LEU A 691 -3.99 -11.64 -20.77
C LEU A 691 -4.57 -11.60 -22.18
N LEU A 692 -4.96 -10.41 -22.64
CA LEU A 692 -5.44 -10.21 -24.01
C LEU A 692 -4.42 -10.70 -25.03
N PHE A 693 -3.18 -10.30 -24.87
CA PHE A 693 -2.08 -10.68 -25.75
C PHE A 693 -1.85 -12.18 -25.74
N GLN A 694 -1.63 -12.77 -24.56
CA GLN A 694 -1.31 -14.19 -24.42
C GLN A 694 -2.44 -15.11 -24.90
N LEU A 695 -3.68 -14.82 -24.51
CA LEU A 695 -4.81 -15.67 -24.92
C LEU A 695 -5.06 -15.60 -26.42
N THR A 696 -4.82 -14.47 -27.07
CA THR A 696 -4.88 -14.37 -28.54
C THR A 696 -3.85 -15.27 -29.21
N ILE A 697 -2.61 -15.30 -28.70
CA ILE A 697 -1.56 -16.21 -29.19
C ILE A 697 -2.00 -17.67 -29.05
N ASN A 698 -2.46 -18.03 -27.84
CA ASN A 698 -2.83 -19.41 -27.53
C ASN A 698 -3.99 -19.89 -28.40
N VAL A 699 -5.00 -19.07 -28.64
CA VAL A 699 -6.11 -19.39 -29.53
C VAL A 699 -5.62 -19.59 -30.98
N ALA A 700 -4.81 -18.66 -31.48
CA ALA A 700 -4.30 -18.74 -32.86
C ALA A 700 -3.41 -19.98 -33.05
N ALA A 701 -2.46 -20.19 -32.12
CA ALA A 701 -1.52 -21.32 -32.24
C ALA A 701 -2.20 -22.68 -32.07
N CYS A 702 -3.10 -22.81 -31.09
CA CYS A 702 -3.83 -24.06 -30.86
C CYS A 702 -4.68 -24.46 -32.10
N LEU A 703 -5.41 -23.50 -32.66
CA LEU A 703 -6.24 -23.74 -33.83
C LEU A 703 -5.42 -24.05 -35.09
N ILE A 704 -4.27 -23.40 -35.28
CA ILE A 704 -3.39 -23.64 -36.42
C ILE A 704 -2.77 -25.06 -36.36
N VAL A 705 -2.28 -25.46 -35.16
CA VAL A 705 -1.73 -26.79 -34.97
C VAL A 705 -2.81 -27.86 -35.16
N LEU A 706 -4.00 -27.67 -34.60
CA LEU A 706 -5.13 -28.58 -34.74
C LEU A 706 -5.57 -28.72 -36.20
N LEU A 707 -5.87 -27.60 -36.84
CA LEU A 707 -6.40 -27.61 -38.23
C LEU A 707 -5.35 -28.11 -39.25
N GLY A 708 -4.08 -27.70 -39.06
CA GLY A 708 -2.98 -28.18 -39.92
C GLY A 708 -2.79 -29.68 -39.79
N SER A 709 -2.82 -30.22 -38.58
CA SER A 709 -2.69 -31.66 -38.35
C SER A 709 -3.89 -32.45 -38.90
N LEU A 710 -5.10 -31.96 -38.80
CA LEU A 710 -6.30 -32.60 -39.35
C LEU A 710 -6.34 -32.57 -40.87
N LEU A 711 -5.78 -31.58 -41.53
CA LEU A 711 -5.65 -31.49 -42.95
C LEU A 711 -4.58 -32.45 -43.55
N GLY A 712 -3.82 -33.14 -42.69
CA GLY A 712 -2.79 -34.10 -43.07
C GLY A 712 -1.45 -33.46 -43.44
N THR A 713 -1.24 -32.20 -43.11
CA THR A 713 0.07 -31.57 -43.16
C THR A 713 0.89 -31.99 -41.94
N GLU A 714 2.22 -31.98 -42.07
CA GLU A 714 3.08 -32.02 -40.89
C GLU A 714 2.69 -30.85 -39.96
N SER A 715 2.94 -31.03 -38.66
CA SER A 715 2.61 -29.94 -37.70
C SER A 715 3.26 -28.64 -38.17
N PRO A 716 2.46 -27.56 -38.42
CA PRO A 716 2.98 -26.31 -38.98
C PRO A 716 3.90 -25.59 -37.99
N LEU A 717 3.78 -25.91 -36.72
CA LEU A 717 4.61 -25.40 -35.64
C LEU A 717 5.12 -26.55 -34.79
N THR A 718 6.43 -26.56 -34.48
CA THR A 718 7.09 -27.61 -33.69
C THR A 718 7.08 -27.27 -32.21
N ILE A 719 7.39 -28.26 -31.34
CA ILE A 719 7.48 -28.06 -29.89
C ILE A 719 8.52 -27.02 -29.56
N THR A 720 9.71 -27.05 -30.17
CA THR A 720 10.79 -26.07 -29.90
C THR A 720 10.39 -24.66 -30.31
N GLN A 721 9.69 -24.48 -31.42
CA GLN A 721 9.16 -23.20 -31.86
C GLN A 721 8.10 -22.69 -30.90
N MET A 722 7.21 -23.54 -30.41
CA MET A 722 6.18 -23.13 -29.44
C MET A 722 6.75 -22.87 -28.07
N LEU A 723 7.80 -23.59 -27.65
CA LEU A 723 8.52 -23.24 -26.41
C LEU A 723 9.19 -21.87 -26.51
N TRP A 724 9.75 -21.51 -27.66
CA TRP A 724 10.24 -20.15 -27.90
C TRP A 724 9.12 -19.12 -27.78
N VAL A 725 7.99 -19.34 -28.41
CA VAL A 725 6.86 -18.39 -28.36
C VAL A 725 6.28 -18.27 -26.98
N ASN A 726 5.89 -19.38 -26.36
CA ASN A 726 5.16 -19.34 -25.09
C ASN A 726 6.04 -18.99 -23.87
N LEU A 727 7.21 -19.62 -23.76
CA LEU A 727 8.03 -19.46 -22.56
C LEU A 727 8.93 -18.24 -22.61
N ILE A 728 9.50 -17.93 -23.76
CA ILE A 728 10.46 -16.83 -23.87
C ILE A 728 9.75 -15.54 -24.29
N MET A 729 9.02 -15.59 -25.42
CA MET A 729 8.36 -14.40 -25.94
C MET A 729 7.26 -13.93 -25.00
N ASP A 730 6.36 -14.81 -24.54
CA ASP A 730 5.25 -14.45 -23.66
C ASP A 730 5.74 -14.00 -22.30
N THR A 731 6.76 -14.64 -21.72
CA THR A 731 7.32 -14.23 -20.44
C THR A 731 7.94 -12.83 -20.50
N PHE A 732 8.70 -12.52 -21.56
CA PHE A 732 9.27 -11.20 -21.74
C PHE A 732 8.19 -10.16 -22.05
N ALA A 733 7.21 -10.50 -22.90
CA ALA A 733 6.07 -9.61 -23.19
C ALA A 733 5.21 -9.37 -21.96
N ALA A 734 5.00 -10.37 -21.10
CA ALA A 734 4.34 -10.22 -19.82
C ALA A 734 5.04 -9.20 -18.93
N GLY A 735 6.37 -9.34 -18.77
CA GLY A 735 7.19 -8.40 -18.03
C GLY A 735 7.13 -6.97 -18.60
N ALA A 736 7.13 -6.86 -19.92
CA ALA A 736 7.04 -5.58 -20.61
C ALA A 736 5.67 -4.90 -20.43
N LEU A 737 4.57 -5.63 -20.60
CA LEU A 737 3.21 -5.12 -20.43
C LEU A 737 2.88 -4.84 -18.97
N ALA A 738 3.35 -5.68 -18.04
CA ALA A 738 3.20 -5.47 -16.60
C ALA A 738 3.98 -4.25 -16.10
N SER A 739 5.08 -3.89 -16.76
CA SER A 739 5.94 -2.75 -16.39
C SER A 739 5.53 -1.43 -17.04
N LEU A 740 4.41 -1.37 -17.74
CA LEU A 740 3.91 -0.12 -18.32
C LEU A 740 3.72 0.95 -17.24
N PRO A 741 3.99 2.24 -17.56
CA PRO A 741 3.77 3.34 -16.63
C PRO A 741 2.28 3.45 -16.24
N PRO A 742 1.98 4.07 -15.07
CA PRO A 742 0.61 4.28 -14.65
C PRO A 742 -0.10 5.21 -15.64
N ASN A 743 -1.38 4.96 -15.82
CA ASN A 743 -2.21 5.80 -16.65
C ASN A 743 -3.19 6.60 -15.78
N GLU A 744 -3.05 7.93 -15.73
CA GLU A 744 -3.94 8.81 -14.97
C GLU A 744 -5.41 8.71 -15.41
N ARG A 745 -5.66 8.28 -16.63
CA ARG A 745 -7.02 8.09 -17.15
C ARG A 745 -7.82 7.03 -16.41
N VAL A 746 -7.15 6.08 -15.74
CA VAL A 746 -7.84 5.05 -14.93
C VAL A 746 -8.63 5.69 -13.77
N MET A 747 -8.31 6.91 -13.38
CA MET A 747 -9.05 7.67 -12.36
C MET A 747 -10.38 8.24 -12.87
N LYS A 748 -10.64 8.19 -14.18
CA LYS A 748 -11.94 8.55 -14.77
C LYS A 748 -12.89 7.36 -14.90
N ASP A 749 -12.37 6.15 -14.72
CA ASP A 749 -13.17 4.93 -14.78
C ASP A 749 -13.90 4.70 -13.46
N LYS A 750 -15.05 4.04 -13.52
CA LYS A 750 -15.77 3.57 -12.32
C LYS A 750 -15.01 2.39 -11.69
N PRO A 751 -15.08 2.21 -10.35
CA PRO A 751 -14.51 1.06 -9.69
C PRO A 751 -15.12 -0.25 -10.24
N ARG A 752 -14.26 -1.29 -10.38
CA ARG A 752 -14.75 -2.62 -10.73
C ARG A 752 -15.53 -3.22 -9.57
N ARG A 753 -16.50 -4.07 -9.87
CA ARG A 753 -17.18 -4.87 -8.85
C ARG A 753 -16.30 -6.00 -8.40
N SER A 754 -16.28 -6.25 -7.10
CA SER A 754 -15.49 -7.32 -6.45
C SER A 754 -16.40 -8.27 -5.67
N GLY A 755 -15.88 -9.45 -5.31
CA GLY A 755 -16.61 -10.48 -4.56
C GLY A 755 -17.18 -11.60 -5.44
N LYS A 756 -18.14 -12.38 -4.91
CA LYS A 756 -18.70 -13.55 -5.60
C LYS A 756 -19.40 -13.21 -6.92
N ASP A 757 -20.05 -12.05 -7.00
CA ASP A 757 -20.71 -11.50 -8.18
C ASP A 757 -19.87 -10.42 -8.86
N GLY A 758 -18.57 -10.41 -8.62
CA GLY A 758 -17.63 -9.44 -9.13
C GLY A 758 -17.36 -9.59 -10.63
N ASP A 759 -16.79 -8.53 -11.19
CA ASP A 759 -16.40 -8.52 -12.60
C ASP A 759 -15.24 -9.52 -12.83
N PHE A 760 -15.43 -10.41 -13.80
CA PHE A 760 -14.38 -11.32 -14.19
C PHE A 760 -13.25 -10.56 -14.93
N ILE A 761 -12.00 -10.98 -14.75
CA ILE A 761 -10.85 -10.29 -15.32
C ILE A 761 -10.91 -10.18 -16.84
N ILE A 762 -11.46 -11.20 -17.51
CA ILE A 762 -11.71 -11.16 -18.94
C ILE A 762 -13.09 -10.56 -19.18
N THR A 763 -13.10 -9.30 -19.58
CA THR A 763 -14.33 -8.59 -19.94
C THR A 763 -14.88 -9.04 -21.30
N ARG A 764 -16.16 -8.76 -21.57
CA ARG A 764 -16.75 -9.06 -22.89
C ARG A 764 -15.98 -8.44 -24.06
N PRO A 765 -15.56 -7.15 -24.01
CA PRO A 765 -14.72 -6.57 -25.07
C PRO A 765 -13.39 -7.30 -25.25
N MET A 766 -12.76 -7.75 -24.16
CA MET A 766 -11.54 -8.56 -24.25
C MET A 766 -11.81 -9.90 -24.93
N ALA A 767 -12.87 -10.61 -24.56
CA ALA A 767 -13.24 -11.88 -25.17
C ALA A 767 -13.48 -11.72 -26.66
N TYR A 768 -14.24 -10.70 -27.09
CA TYR A 768 -14.45 -10.40 -28.50
C TYR A 768 -13.16 -10.11 -29.26
N ASN A 769 -12.24 -9.38 -28.63
CA ASN A 769 -10.94 -9.08 -29.23
C ASN A 769 -10.07 -10.36 -29.32
N ILE A 770 -9.99 -11.16 -28.25
CA ILE A 770 -9.19 -12.42 -28.23
C ILE A 770 -9.66 -13.36 -29.35
N PHE A 771 -10.96 -13.66 -29.38
CA PHE A 771 -11.48 -14.58 -30.38
C PHE A 771 -11.52 -13.95 -31.77
N GLY A 772 -11.88 -12.67 -31.90
CA GLY A 772 -11.94 -12.00 -33.21
C GLY A 772 -10.57 -11.89 -33.87
N VAL A 773 -9.57 -11.41 -33.15
CA VAL A 773 -8.19 -11.31 -33.67
C VAL A 773 -7.56 -12.69 -33.82
N GLY A 774 -7.78 -13.61 -32.85
CA GLY A 774 -7.30 -14.98 -32.93
C GLY A 774 -7.83 -15.71 -34.16
N PHE A 775 -9.14 -15.65 -34.43
CA PHE A 775 -9.72 -16.25 -35.64
C PHE A 775 -9.24 -15.56 -36.92
N ALA A 776 -9.10 -14.23 -36.93
CA ALA A 776 -8.53 -13.53 -38.10
C ALA A 776 -7.11 -14.01 -38.40
N PHE A 777 -6.28 -14.17 -37.37
CA PHE A 777 -4.93 -14.76 -37.54
C PHE A 777 -4.98 -16.18 -38.07
N VAL A 778 -5.87 -17.02 -37.55
CA VAL A 778 -6.06 -18.40 -38.03
C VAL A 778 -6.44 -18.42 -39.51
N ILE A 779 -7.35 -17.56 -39.95
CA ILE A 779 -7.77 -17.48 -41.36
C ILE A 779 -6.59 -17.10 -42.26
N VAL A 780 -5.81 -16.10 -41.89
CA VAL A 780 -4.64 -15.65 -42.65
C VAL A 780 -3.56 -16.74 -42.70
N LEU A 781 -3.26 -17.32 -41.53
CA LEU A 781 -2.24 -18.37 -41.40
C LEU A 781 -2.65 -19.66 -42.15
N MET A 782 -3.93 -20.01 -42.09
CA MET A 782 -4.46 -21.16 -42.78
C MET A 782 -4.44 -20.96 -44.27
N GLY A 783 -4.81 -19.75 -44.75
CA GLY A 783 -4.69 -19.36 -46.15
C GLY A 783 -3.25 -19.46 -46.64
N LEU A 784 -2.30 -19.01 -45.86
CA LEU A 784 -0.88 -19.08 -46.15
C LEU A 784 -0.38 -20.56 -46.22
N LEU A 785 -0.79 -21.37 -45.23
CA LEU A 785 -0.44 -22.81 -45.19
C LEU A 785 -0.96 -23.57 -46.39
N LEU A 786 -2.22 -23.32 -46.75
CA LEU A 786 -2.83 -23.94 -47.93
C LEU A 786 -2.19 -23.46 -49.23
N HIS A 787 -1.78 -22.18 -49.30
CA HIS A 787 -1.06 -21.68 -50.48
C HIS A 787 0.28 -22.38 -50.68
N PHE A 788 1.07 -22.52 -49.63
CA PHE A 788 2.32 -23.24 -49.69
C PHE A 788 2.12 -24.72 -49.98
N HIS A 789 1.12 -25.36 -49.40
CA HIS A 789 0.81 -26.79 -49.66
C HIS A 789 0.37 -27.04 -51.12
N ALA A 790 -0.31 -26.09 -51.75
CA ALA A 790 -0.79 -26.21 -53.15
C ALA A 790 0.32 -26.05 -54.20
N GLN A 791 1.49 -25.47 -53.85
CA GLN A 791 2.55 -25.25 -54.85
C GLN A 791 3.39 -26.52 -55.10
N ASP A 792 4.12 -27.02 -54.12
CA ASP A 792 4.96 -28.23 -54.29
C ASP A 792 5.08 -29.05 -52.97
N GLY A 793 4.12 -28.92 -52.07
CA GLY A 793 4.21 -29.42 -50.71
C GLY A 793 4.99 -28.44 -49.81
N LEU A 794 4.95 -28.68 -48.51
CA LEU A 794 5.60 -27.80 -47.53
C LEU A 794 7.13 -28.05 -47.52
N THR A 795 7.91 -27.07 -47.97
CA THR A 795 9.36 -27.09 -47.91
C THR A 795 9.85 -26.58 -46.53
N PRO A 796 11.04 -26.92 -46.05
CA PRO A 796 11.64 -26.34 -44.84
C PRO A 796 11.69 -24.81 -44.88
N HIS A 797 11.91 -24.23 -46.06
CA HIS A 797 11.85 -22.77 -46.26
C HIS A 797 10.47 -22.21 -45.98
N ASP A 798 9.43 -22.83 -46.48
CA ASP A 798 8.05 -22.41 -46.30
C ASP A 798 7.60 -22.50 -44.83
N LEU A 799 8.02 -23.54 -44.12
CA LEU A 799 7.77 -23.70 -42.68
C LEU A 799 8.50 -22.63 -41.86
N SER A 800 9.74 -22.29 -42.22
CA SER A 800 10.50 -21.22 -41.55
C SER A 800 9.88 -19.85 -41.83
N TRP A 801 9.39 -19.63 -43.04
CA TRP A 801 8.68 -18.43 -43.42
C TRP A 801 7.34 -18.30 -42.66
N PHE A 802 6.59 -19.41 -42.56
CA PHE A 802 5.35 -19.50 -41.79
C PHE A 802 5.56 -19.20 -40.29
N PHE A 803 6.57 -19.80 -39.68
CA PHE A 803 6.93 -19.60 -38.30
C PHE A 803 7.29 -18.12 -38.02
N SER A 804 8.13 -17.52 -38.87
CA SER A 804 8.51 -16.11 -38.75
C SER A 804 7.33 -15.18 -38.96
N PHE A 805 6.43 -15.51 -39.89
CA PHE A 805 5.19 -14.76 -40.10
C PHE A 805 4.26 -14.81 -38.86
N PHE A 806 4.11 -16.01 -38.30
CA PHE A 806 3.34 -16.18 -37.05
C PHE A 806 3.88 -15.33 -35.93
N VAL A 807 5.19 -15.36 -35.68
CA VAL A 807 5.83 -14.58 -34.60
C VAL A 807 5.70 -13.08 -34.85
N MET A 808 5.85 -12.63 -36.10
CA MET A 808 5.73 -11.19 -36.40
C MET A 808 4.29 -10.69 -36.34
N LEU A 809 3.28 -11.53 -36.61
CA LEU A 809 1.87 -11.15 -36.29
C LEU A 809 1.68 -10.86 -34.79
N GLN A 810 2.23 -11.74 -33.95
CA GLN A 810 2.14 -11.57 -32.50
C GLN A 810 2.94 -10.35 -32.02
N PHE A 811 4.10 -10.12 -32.61
CA PHE A 811 4.93 -8.96 -32.32
C PHE A 811 4.16 -7.63 -32.51
N TRP A 812 3.49 -7.46 -33.65
CA TRP A 812 2.68 -6.27 -33.91
C TRP A 812 1.42 -6.22 -33.03
N ASN A 813 0.83 -7.38 -32.76
CA ASN A 813 -0.30 -7.47 -31.85
C ASN A 813 0.03 -7.07 -30.39
N MET A 814 1.28 -7.24 -29.96
CA MET A 814 1.76 -6.77 -28.67
C MET A 814 1.62 -5.24 -28.52
N PHE A 815 1.87 -4.48 -29.58
CA PHE A 815 1.64 -3.03 -29.60
C PHE A 815 0.15 -2.69 -29.52
N ASN A 816 -0.72 -3.44 -30.19
CA ASN A 816 -2.16 -3.29 -30.08
C ASN A 816 -2.66 -3.61 -28.66
N ALA A 817 -2.14 -4.66 -28.05
CA ALA A 817 -2.46 -5.01 -26.67
C ALA A 817 -2.04 -3.91 -25.67
N LYS A 818 -0.87 -3.27 -25.89
CA LYS A 818 -0.44 -2.11 -25.08
C LYS A 818 -1.45 -0.97 -25.12
N ALA A 819 -2.04 -0.72 -26.28
CA ALA A 819 -3.01 0.36 -26.48
C ALA A 819 -4.47 -0.05 -26.24
N PHE A 820 -4.74 -1.28 -25.79
CA PHE A 820 -6.09 -1.78 -25.59
C PHE A 820 -6.85 -0.95 -24.53
N MET A 821 -8.09 -0.56 -24.87
CA MET A 821 -8.94 0.34 -24.06
C MET A 821 -8.30 1.69 -23.73
N GLU A 822 -7.36 2.15 -24.57
CA GLU A 822 -6.81 3.49 -24.50
C GLU A 822 -7.15 4.22 -25.81
N ASP A 823 -7.72 5.42 -25.71
CA ASP A 823 -7.98 6.28 -26.89
C ASP A 823 -6.68 6.96 -27.34
N ARG A 824 -5.61 6.19 -27.46
CA ARG A 824 -4.28 6.67 -27.84
C ARG A 824 -3.62 5.71 -28.82
N SER A 825 -2.73 6.25 -29.63
CA SER A 825 -1.89 5.44 -30.51
C SER A 825 -1.03 4.45 -29.71
N ALA A 826 -0.78 3.26 -30.28
CA ALA A 826 0.15 2.29 -29.72
C ALA A 826 1.57 2.85 -29.53
N PHE A 827 1.92 3.89 -30.27
CA PHE A 827 3.21 4.59 -30.16
C PHE A 827 3.25 5.64 -29.04
N ALA A 828 2.12 5.93 -28.39
CA ALA A 828 2.07 6.86 -27.27
C ALA A 828 2.94 6.35 -26.11
N ASN A 829 3.64 7.27 -25.43
CA ASN A 829 4.45 7.02 -24.25
C ASN A 829 5.54 5.93 -24.41
N LEU A 830 6.03 5.70 -25.63
CA LEU A 830 7.11 4.74 -25.87
C LEU A 830 8.42 5.13 -25.18
N LYS A 831 8.71 6.43 -25.07
CA LYS A 831 9.90 6.92 -24.38
C LYS A 831 9.89 6.59 -22.88
N GLU A 832 8.72 6.55 -22.28
CA GLU A 832 8.52 6.21 -20.87
C GLU A 832 8.49 4.69 -20.64
N SER A 833 8.22 3.92 -21.71
CA SER A 833 8.11 2.47 -21.70
C SER A 833 9.40 1.78 -22.18
N LYS A 834 10.54 2.14 -21.61
CA LYS A 834 11.88 1.60 -22.02
C LYS A 834 11.94 0.08 -21.98
N SER A 835 11.36 -0.54 -20.96
CA SER A 835 11.31 -2.00 -20.82
C SER A 835 10.54 -2.65 -21.97
N PHE A 836 9.43 -2.04 -22.40
CA PHE A 836 8.64 -2.51 -23.54
C PHE A 836 9.44 -2.47 -24.83
N LEU A 837 10.13 -1.36 -25.11
CA LEU A 837 10.99 -1.23 -26.30
C LEU A 837 12.16 -2.22 -26.29
N MET A 838 12.78 -2.42 -25.13
CA MET A 838 13.87 -3.39 -24.98
C MET A 838 13.40 -4.82 -25.28
N VAL A 839 12.23 -5.19 -24.77
CA VAL A 839 11.63 -6.51 -25.04
C VAL A 839 11.26 -6.66 -26.51
N ALA A 840 10.66 -5.63 -27.12
CA ALA A 840 10.36 -5.66 -28.56
C ALA A 840 11.62 -5.89 -29.40
N LEU A 841 12.72 -5.20 -29.09
CA LEU A 841 14.02 -5.44 -29.74
C LEU A 841 14.55 -6.85 -29.52
N LEU A 842 14.44 -7.38 -28.29
CA LEU A 842 14.88 -8.74 -27.96
C LEU A 842 14.07 -9.80 -28.72
N ILE A 843 12.76 -9.60 -28.89
CA ILE A 843 11.91 -10.52 -29.65
C ILE A 843 12.34 -10.57 -31.13
N ILE A 844 12.52 -9.41 -31.76
CA ILE A 844 12.98 -9.36 -33.17
C ILE A 844 14.36 -9.96 -33.32
N ALA A 845 15.32 -9.54 -32.47
CA ALA A 845 16.68 -10.05 -32.54
C ALA A 845 16.72 -11.56 -32.25
N GLY A 846 15.98 -12.06 -31.27
CA GLY A 846 15.88 -13.47 -30.95
C GLY A 846 15.26 -14.29 -32.09
N GLN A 847 14.20 -13.80 -32.72
CA GLN A 847 13.57 -14.46 -33.87
C GLN A 847 14.55 -14.55 -35.06
N TYR A 848 15.24 -13.45 -35.33
CA TYR A 848 16.24 -13.44 -36.39
C TYR A 848 17.38 -14.44 -36.14
N LEU A 849 17.91 -14.48 -34.92
CA LEU A 849 18.98 -15.36 -34.51
C LEU A 849 18.55 -16.83 -34.58
N ILE A 850 17.35 -17.16 -34.10
CA ILE A 850 16.82 -18.53 -34.12
C ILE A 850 16.62 -19.01 -35.54
N VAL A 851 16.00 -18.21 -36.40
CA VAL A 851 15.74 -18.59 -37.79
C VAL A 851 17.04 -18.71 -38.60
N THR A 852 18.02 -17.86 -38.32
CA THR A 852 19.30 -17.86 -39.08
C THR A 852 20.25 -18.93 -38.60
N PHE A 853 20.34 -19.22 -37.30
CA PHE A 853 21.35 -20.11 -36.72
C PHE A 853 20.77 -21.36 -36.04
N GLY A 854 19.45 -21.45 -35.85
CA GLY A 854 18.82 -22.54 -35.11
C GLY A 854 18.81 -23.88 -35.84
N GLY A 855 18.86 -23.86 -37.18
CA GLY A 855 18.95 -25.06 -38.03
C GLY A 855 17.92 -26.15 -37.64
N GLU A 856 18.34 -27.38 -37.63
CA GLU A 856 17.49 -28.55 -37.31
C GLU A 856 17.00 -28.55 -35.86
N MET A 857 17.68 -27.83 -34.92
CA MET A 857 17.29 -27.73 -33.54
C MET A 857 15.91 -27.05 -33.37
N PHE A 858 15.62 -26.05 -34.21
CA PHE A 858 14.34 -25.32 -34.23
C PHE A 858 13.53 -25.65 -35.50
N SER A 859 13.95 -26.62 -36.30
CA SER A 859 13.34 -27.01 -37.56
C SER A 859 13.18 -25.81 -38.52
N VAL A 860 14.22 -24.99 -38.64
CA VAL A 860 14.24 -23.77 -39.42
C VAL A 860 15.39 -23.75 -40.44
N VAL A 861 15.22 -22.93 -41.47
CA VAL A 861 16.23 -22.66 -42.51
C VAL A 861 16.41 -21.12 -42.58
N PRO A 862 17.64 -20.61 -42.79
CA PRO A 862 17.86 -19.18 -42.93
C PRO A 862 17.00 -18.54 -44.02
N LEU A 863 16.37 -17.38 -43.71
CA LEU A 863 15.56 -16.60 -44.64
C LEU A 863 16.37 -15.47 -45.26
N SER A 864 16.07 -15.12 -46.51
CA SER A 864 16.67 -13.97 -47.19
C SER A 864 16.16 -12.62 -46.62
N TRP A 865 16.90 -11.55 -46.86
CA TRP A 865 16.45 -10.19 -46.46
C TRP A 865 15.15 -9.77 -47.16
N LYS A 866 14.91 -10.29 -48.37
CA LYS A 866 13.64 -10.11 -49.11
C LYS A 866 12.48 -10.78 -48.39
N ASP A 867 12.68 -12.00 -47.88
CA ASP A 867 11.67 -12.72 -47.10
C ASP A 867 11.34 -11.96 -45.80
N TRP A 868 12.37 -11.53 -45.07
CA TRP A 868 12.17 -10.72 -43.84
C TRP A 868 11.44 -9.43 -44.14
N GLY A 869 11.80 -8.72 -45.22
CA GLY A 869 11.11 -7.48 -45.60
C GLY A 869 9.63 -7.71 -45.92
N THR A 870 9.31 -8.81 -46.63
CA THR A 870 7.93 -9.19 -46.98
C THR A 870 7.14 -9.57 -45.72
N ILE A 871 7.73 -10.37 -44.81
CA ILE A 871 7.10 -10.81 -43.57
C ILE A 871 6.82 -9.58 -42.68
N ILE A 872 7.82 -8.75 -42.41
CA ILE A 872 7.68 -7.56 -41.55
C ILE A 872 6.66 -6.59 -42.13
N GLY A 873 6.73 -6.33 -43.45
CA GLY A 873 5.83 -5.41 -44.12
C GLY A 873 4.39 -5.88 -44.11
N SER A 874 4.13 -7.14 -44.47
CA SER A 874 2.77 -7.68 -44.55
C SER A 874 2.14 -7.86 -43.16
N THR A 875 2.90 -8.32 -42.16
CA THR A 875 2.40 -8.50 -40.78
C THR A 875 2.16 -7.18 -40.07
N SER A 876 2.86 -6.09 -40.46
CA SER A 876 2.65 -4.75 -39.85
C SER A 876 1.23 -4.21 -40.06
N LEU A 877 0.49 -4.75 -41.03
CA LEU A 877 -0.91 -4.40 -41.25
C LEU A 877 -1.76 -4.60 -39.99
N VAL A 878 -1.43 -5.57 -39.14
CA VAL A 878 -2.10 -5.79 -37.86
C VAL A 878 -2.04 -4.54 -36.97
N LEU A 879 -0.87 -3.91 -36.90
CA LEU A 879 -0.68 -2.66 -36.14
C LEU A 879 -1.50 -1.52 -36.75
N TRP A 880 -1.41 -1.33 -38.06
CA TRP A 880 -2.09 -0.22 -38.72
C TRP A 880 -3.61 -0.35 -38.72
N ILE A 881 -4.15 -1.58 -38.85
CA ILE A 881 -5.59 -1.84 -38.69
C ILE A 881 -6.01 -1.47 -37.26
N GLY A 882 -5.20 -1.84 -36.26
CA GLY A 882 -5.44 -1.46 -34.87
C GLY A 882 -5.40 0.05 -34.65
N GLU A 883 -4.45 0.76 -35.28
CA GLU A 883 -4.36 2.24 -35.22
C GLU A 883 -5.59 2.91 -35.83
N ILE A 884 -6.03 2.45 -37.02
CA ILE A 884 -7.22 2.97 -37.69
C ILE A 884 -8.47 2.74 -36.84
N GLY A 885 -8.57 1.59 -36.19
CA GLY A 885 -9.70 1.30 -35.28
C GLY A 885 -9.75 2.14 -34.01
N ARG A 886 -8.60 2.75 -33.62
CA ARG A 886 -8.51 3.65 -32.46
C ARG A 886 -8.72 5.12 -32.83
N LEU A 887 -8.48 5.51 -34.08
CA LEU A 887 -8.80 6.82 -34.62
C LEU A 887 -10.32 6.97 -34.84
#